data_9401c59e960878d893d6e0387df1f4bc
#
_entry.id   9401c59e960878d893d6e0387df1f4bc
#
_cell.length_a   1.000
_cell.length_b   1.000
_cell.length_c   1.000
_cell.angle_alpha   90.00
_cell.angle_beta   90.00
_cell.angle_gamma   90.00
#
_symmetry.space_group_name_H-M   'P 1'
#
loop_
_entity.id
_entity.type
_entity.pdbx_description
1 polymer ?
#
loop_
_entity_poly.entity_id
_entity_poly.type
_entity_poly.pdbx_seq_one_letter_code
_entity_poly.pdbx_strand_id
1 'polypeptide(L)'
;MRYRQATYYAALAQRALWRTLPAGQPLQPSDIKQLYSDELRAALAADFALSFSLTQIAEYTQSDGTAPLIITDRERWAAARAHALVYDIVQPGCDITHSQAGIDALCTLTHDPQTSLSSTIHLCDARLGGALAQASGRALGQLEQTIYCLIDSAVAQDDTPWHLAKLLSPATDGTIIPIIQLRPKTLLATLSTYELLALFIGYGYEPRIVDCTTADPRQSDADYTAALAWATERTAALRQPAQLRPHKARRPLLLVRTPEQFETLLDDDEAQEDSLDDNGDVQPSSIARAQAALAHRKADGADSSWARTQAWLTQVLAWCEPENLFDAAGNLTFAETKALPHTAAAHADNDHANSHTAQLTAQTPALVATPLRRPAIEPYAVVATPPGTQRSNTLSRVGSYLADLAKDAAPDSFRLFISPSLQSGTLAQCFASQPRAWQWGSQPSIAPHASDGYTMSYPAAGALRGMQLGYLEQGRQSVFVGASVHEDMSAASRSYTAALASQPSSTSLPSLNTILSHQSAEQVTNALDQRDAPTTVYFPADSNCAVVTPDMMLSSTQVINVLHASDTTQPTWLTTKAARAQMHAGLATWNFASHTSPDIVLAACGDIATTEVLAAIELITHSCPAARVRCVNISSLTPRGFGTLAQPVSRRTLARTVTTTKPVIIAYPGEERSLAATLFAYGVDGRQFDIHSFGLAPCGDTLMTSLINQQASRYDLAIAAATCLSATGVISSDDAQRLMEHCRAAIEQCLAHAREHHTDHPMVTTWQWQRGQ
;
A
#
# COMPACT_ATOMS: atom_id res chain seq x y z
N MET A 1 -18.74 -26.12 22.70
CA MET A 1 -19.68 -25.33 21.89
C MET A 1 -18.97 -24.55 20.79
N ARG A 2 -17.96 -23.76 21.12
CA ARG A 2 -17.15 -22.94 20.19
C ARG A 2 -16.46 -23.74 19.10
N TYR A 3 -15.91 -24.90 19.41
CA TYR A 3 -15.30 -25.77 18.40
C TYR A 3 -16.28 -26.20 17.30
N ARG A 4 -17.48 -26.63 17.69
CA ARG A 4 -18.53 -26.97 16.72
C ARG A 4 -18.94 -25.79 15.87
N GLN A 5 -19.07 -24.62 16.47
CA GLN A 5 -19.41 -23.38 15.81
C GLN A 5 -18.30 -22.95 14.82
N ALA A 6 -17.04 -23.07 15.22
CA ALA A 6 -15.91 -22.78 14.33
C ALA A 6 -15.88 -23.74 13.13
N THR A 7 -16.13 -25.02 13.33
CA THR A 7 -16.18 -26.00 12.24
C THR A 7 -17.37 -25.74 11.31
N TYR A 8 -18.51 -25.35 11.88
CA TYR A 8 -19.67 -24.94 11.09
C TYR A 8 -19.39 -23.72 10.21
N TYR A 9 -18.74 -22.67 10.76
CA TYR A 9 -18.36 -21.48 10.00
C TYR A 9 -17.33 -21.78 8.92
N ALA A 10 -16.36 -22.64 9.22
CA ALA A 10 -15.40 -23.09 8.22
C ALA A 10 -16.09 -23.83 7.06
N ALA A 11 -17.03 -24.72 7.36
CA ALA A 11 -17.81 -25.43 6.34
C ALA A 11 -18.67 -24.50 5.48
N LEU A 12 -19.33 -23.50 6.08
CA LEU A 12 -20.08 -22.50 5.34
C LEU A 12 -19.17 -21.63 4.45
N ALA A 13 -18.03 -21.18 4.95
CA ALA A 13 -17.09 -20.39 4.18
C ALA A 13 -16.55 -21.18 2.99
N GLN A 14 -16.20 -22.45 3.18
CA GLN A 14 -15.80 -23.35 2.10
C GLN A 14 -16.91 -23.51 1.06
N ARG A 15 -18.14 -23.68 1.48
CA ARG A 15 -19.27 -23.78 0.57
C ARG A 15 -19.49 -22.49 -0.22
N ALA A 16 -19.33 -21.34 0.41
CA ALA A 16 -19.41 -20.05 -0.26
C ALA A 16 -18.31 -19.86 -1.32
N LEU A 17 -17.10 -20.37 -1.06
CA LEU A 17 -15.99 -20.29 -2.01
C LEU A 17 -16.15 -21.22 -3.20
N TRP A 18 -16.59 -22.44 -2.97
CA TRP A 18 -16.42 -23.53 -3.95
C TRP A 18 -17.68 -23.83 -4.75
N ARG A 19 -18.75 -23.10 -4.71
CA ARG A 19 -20.00 -23.23 -5.50
C ARG A 19 -20.43 -24.67 -5.95
N THR A 20 -19.57 -25.67 -5.76
CA THR A 20 -19.62 -27.01 -6.36
C THR A 20 -20.21 -28.05 -5.44
N LEU A 21 -20.46 -27.75 -4.17
CA LEU A 21 -21.13 -28.67 -3.24
C LEU A 21 -22.63 -28.35 -3.22
N PRO A 22 -23.47 -29.06 -4.01
CA PRO A 22 -24.89 -28.82 -3.98
C PRO A 22 -25.47 -29.20 -2.63
N ALA A 23 -26.28 -28.32 -2.07
CA ALA A 23 -26.95 -28.58 -0.82
C ALA A 23 -27.91 -29.80 -0.95
N GLY A 24 -27.80 -30.71 -0.03
CA GLY A 24 -28.69 -31.88 0.02
C GLY A 24 -28.47 -32.94 -1.04
N GLN A 25 -27.40 -32.87 -1.85
CA GLN A 25 -26.97 -33.97 -2.71
C GLN A 25 -25.80 -34.72 -2.12
N PRO A 26 -25.72 -36.04 -2.24
CA PRO A 26 -24.55 -36.80 -1.82
C PRO A 26 -23.33 -36.37 -2.64
N LEU A 27 -22.16 -36.30 -2.01
CA LEU A 27 -20.89 -35.99 -2.67
C LEU A 27 -20.70 -36.91 -3.87
N GLN A 28 -20.47 -36.28 -5.02
CA GLN A 28 -20.05 -36.98 -6.22
C GLN A 28 -18.54 -37.23 -6.19
N PRO A 29 -18.03 -38.25 -6.89
CA PRO A 29 -16.59 -38.49 -7.02
C PRO A 29 -15.80 -37.29 -7.58
N SER A 30 -16.45 -36.39 -8.33
CA SER A 30 -15.89 -35.13 -8.80
C SER A 30 -15.65 -34.13 -7.68
N ASP A 31 -16.49 -34.12 -6.66
CA ASP A 31 -16.38 -33.20 -5.53
C ASP A 31 -15.22 -33.65 -4.60
N ILE A 32 -15.08 -34.97 -4.43
CA ILE A 32 -13.97 -35.60 -3.72
C ILE A 32 -12.62 -35.29 -4.39
N LYS A 33 -12.58 -35.19 -5.73
CA LYS A 33 -11.35 -34.85 -6.46
C LYS A 33 -10.83 -33.45 -6.13
N GLN A 34 -11.69 -32.48 -5.97
CA GLN A 34 -11.31 -31.13 -5.58
C GLN A 34 -10.81 -31.07 -4.14
N LEU A 35 -11.34 -31.90 -3.25
CA LEU A 35 -10.92 -31.99 -1.86
C LEU A 35 -9.55 -32.65 -1.68
N TYR A 36 -9.02 -33.34 -2.70
CA TYR A 36 -7.72 -34.01 -2.66
C TYR A 36 -6.56 -33.24 -3.27
N SER A 37 -6.75 -32.01 -3.75
CA SER A 37 -5.62 -31.18 -4.15
C SER A 37 -4.87 -30.67 -2.91
N ASP A 38 -3.53 -30.68 -2.94
CA ASP A 38 -2.72 -30.22 -1.79
C ASP A 38 -2.99 -28.74 -1.42
N GLU A 39 -3.32 -27.94 -2.42
CA GLU A 39 -3.72 -26.55 -2.22
C GLU A 39 -5.02 -26.41 -1.44
N LEU A 40 -6.00 -27.26 -1.72
CA LEU A 40 -7.27 -27.25 -1.00
C LEU A 40 -7.13 -27.77 0.44
N ARG A 41 -6.28 -28.76 0.66
CA ARG A 41 -5.99 -29.31 1.99
C ARG A 41 -5.39 -28.27 2.92
N ALA A 42 -4.36 -27.55 2.44
CA ALA A 42 -3.74 -26.47 3.19
C ALA A 42 -4.74 -25.34 3.46
N ALA A 43 -5.62 -25.05 2.50
CA ALA A 43 -6.67 -24.05 2.66
C ALA A 43 -7.69 -24.44 3.73
N LEU A 44 -8.15 -25.69 3.76
CA LEU A 44 -9.15 -26.16 4.74
C LEU A 44 -8.64 -26.10 6.20
N ALA A 45 -7.41 -26.56 6.43
CA ALA A 45 -6.80 -26.51 7.75
C ALA A 45 -6.63 -25.06 8.25
N ALA A 46 -6.23 -24.20 7.34
CA ALA A 46 -6.08 -22.79 7.59
C ALA A 46 -7.43 -22.09 7.84
N ASP A 47 -8.47 -22.47 7.12
CA ASP A 47 -9.80 -21.92 7.27
C ASP A 47 -10.41 -22.30 8.61
N PHE A 48 -10.20 -23.54 9.05
CA PHE A 48 -10.60 -23.94 10.40
C PHE A 48 -9.90 -23.11 11.47
N ALA A 49 -8.58 -22.97 11.39
CA ALA A 49 -7.80 -22.18 12.35
C ALA A 49 -8.27 -20.71 12.41
N LEU A 50 -8.57 -20.12 11.25
CA LEU A 50 -9.14 -18.77 11.16
C LEU A 50 -10.52 -18.71 11.81
N SER A 51 -11.44 -19.60 11.46
CA SER A 51 -12.79 -19.65 12.04
C SER A 51 -12.78 -19.90 13.54
N PHE A 52 -11.88 -20.78 14.00
CA PHE A 52 -11.74 -21.06 15.42
C PHE A 52 -11.27 -19.81 16.19
N SER A 53 -10.26 -19.12 15.69
CA SER A 53 -9.76 -17.88 16.32
C SER A 53 -10.80 -16.76 16.27
N LEU A 54 -11.50 -16.57 15.17
CA LEU A 54 -12.59 -15.61 15.04
C LEU A 54 -13.69 -15.87 16.07
N THR A 55 -14.12 -17.14 16.22
CA THR A 55 -15.14 -17.51 17.19
C THR A 55 -14.69 -17.27 18.62
N GLN A 56 -13.44 -17.61 18.95
CA GLN A 56 -12.88 -17.40 20.30
C GLN A 56 -12.82 -15.90 20.65
N ILE A 57 -12.33 -15.07 19.74
CA ILE A 57 -12.24 -13.61 19.94
C ILE A 57 -13.64 -13.02 20.10
N ALA A 58 -14.57 -13.39 19.23
CA ALA A 58 -15.91 -12.90 19.26
C ALA A 58 -16.63 -13.17 20.59
N GLU A 59 -16.61 -14.42 21.05
CA GLU A 59 -17.25 -14.76 22.30
C GLU A 59 -16.55 -14.16 23.53
N TYR A 60 -15.22 -14.03 23.48
CA TYR A 60 -14.47 -13.36 24.53
C TYR A 60 -14.88 -11.89 24.65
N THR A 61 -14.92 -11.15 23.53
CA THR A 61 -15.26 -9.72 23.50
C THR A 61 -16.74 -9.47 23.79
N GLN A 62 -17.64 -10.43 23.48
CA GLN A 62 -19.04 -10.34 23.89
C GLN A 62 -19.19 -10.27 25.40
N SER A 63 -18.42 -11.07 26.14
CA SER A 63 -18.46 -11.05 27.60
C SER A 63 -18.02 -9.71 28.20
N ASP A 64 -17.17 -8.96 27.48
CA ASP A 64 -16.67 -7.64 27.87
C ASP A 64 -17.50 -6.47 27.32
N GLY A 65 -18.50 -6.73 26.45
CA GLY A 65 -19.36 -5.72 25.85
C GLY A 65 -18.64 -4.84 24.81
N THR A 66 -17.48 -5.24 24.32
CA THR A 66 -16.69 -4.51 23.32
C THR A 66 -16.82 -5.18 21.95
N ALA A 67 -16.92 -4.36 20.88
CA ALA A 67 -16.85 -4.90 19.51
C ALA A 67 -15.38 -5.18 19.16
N PRO A 68 -15.04 -6.42 18.71
CA PRO A 68 -13.68 -6.75 18.33
C PRO A 68 -13.29 -6.06 17.01
N LEU A 69 -12.06 -5.56 16.93
CA LEU A 69 -11.44 -5.20 15.66
C LEU A 69 -10.40 -6.26 15.33
N ILE A 70 -10.61 -6.96 14.22
CA ILE A 70 -9.76 -8.06 13.79
C ILE A 70 -9.10 -7.69 12.47
N ILE A 71 -7.78 -7.89 12.38
CA ILE A 71 -7.01 -7.65 11.18
C ILE A 71 -6.28 -8.93 10.81
N THR A 72 -6.35 -9.33 9.54
CA THR A 72 -5.70 -10.53 9.02
C THR A 72 -5.10 -10.29 7.63
N ASP A 73 -4.16 -11.14 7.22
CA ASP A 73 -3.46 -11.01 5.94
C ASP A 73 -4.35 -11.39 4.75
N ARG A 74 -4.12 -10.68 3.64
CA ARG A 74 -4.89 -10.82 2.40
C ARG A 74 -4.48 -12.02 1.54
N GLU A 75 -3.38 -12.69 1.84
CA GLU A 75 -2.92 -13.84 1.02
C GLU A 75 -3.95 -14.96 0.95
N ARG A 76 -4.84 -15.00 1.92
CA ARG A 76 -6.04 -15.85 1.94
C ARG A 76 -7.31 -15.06 1.62
N TRP A 77 -7.22 -14.10 0.73
CA TRP A 77 -8.30 -13.17 0.44
C TRP A 77 -9.66 -13.82 0.29
N ALA A 78 -9.78 -14.84 -0.53
CA ALA A 78 -11.06 -15.49 -0.78
C ALA A 78 -11.60 -16.18 0.48
N ALA A 79 -10.76 -16.95 1.17
CA ALA A 79 -11.11 -17.62 2.41
C ALA A 79 -11.39 -16.61 3.54
N ALA A 80 -10.48 -15.69 3.79
CA ALA A 80 -10.66 -14.67 4.83
C ALA A 80 -11.91 -13.81 4.57
N ARG A 81 -12.17 -13.46 3.30
CA ARG A 81 -13.40 -12.74 2.92
C ARG A 81 -14.65 -13.57 3.14
N ALA A 82 -14.65 -14.84 2.76
CA ALA A 82 -15.77 -15.73 3.01
C ALA A 82 -16.05 -15.88 4.51
N HIS A 83 -15.01 -16.05 5.32
CA HIS A 83 -15.14 -16.11 6.78
C HIS A 83 -15.69 -14.80 7.37
N ALA A 84 -15.19 -13.66 6.91
CA ALA A 84 -15.67 -12.36 7.35
C ALA A 84 -17.16 -12.17 7.03
N LEU A 85 -17.58 -12.51 5.81
CA LEU A 85 -18.98 -12.43 5.38
C LEU A 85 -19.85 -13.40 6.14
N VAL A 86 -19.43 -14.65 6.31
CA VAL A 86 -20.17 -15.64 7.11
C VAL A 86 -20.34 -15.17 8.54
N TYR A 87 -19.29 -14.62 9.12
CA TYR A 87 -19.31 -14.11 10.47
C TYR A 87 -20.28 -12.94 10.64
N ASP A 88 -20.33 -12.02 9.69
CA ASP A 88 -21.24 -10.89 9.70
C ASP A 88 -22.69 -11.29 9.44
N ILE A 89 -22.92 -12.24 8.52
CA ILE A 89 -24.25 -12.66 8.05
C ILE A 89 -24.95 -13.58 9.07
N VAL A 90 -24.18 -14.40 9.81
CA VAL A 90 -24.73 -15.31 10.83
C VAL A 90 -25.19 -14.57 12.09
N GLN A 91 -25.10 -13.25 12.11
CA GLN A 91 -25.63 -12.46 13.22
C GLN A 91 -27.16 -12.42 13.23
N PRO A 92 -27.78 -12.35 14.42
CA PRO A 92 -29.27 -12.35 14.53
C PRO A 92 -29.86 -11.14 13.78
N GLY A 93 -30.79 -11.42 12.91
CA GLY A 93 -31.51 -10.43 12.12
C GLY A 93 -31.20 -10.44 10.61
N CYS A 94 -30.24 -11.27 10.15
CA CYS A 94 -29.99 -11.48 8.73
C CYS A 94 -30.65 -12.80 8.26
N ASP A 95 -31.71 -12.70 7.48
CA ASP A 95 -32.46 -13.87 6.94
C ASP A 95 -31.70 -14.68 5.87
N ILE A 96 -30.48 -14.27 5.54
CA ILE A 96 -29.73 -14.82 4.39
C ILE A 96 -29.30 -16.27 4.61
N THR A 97 -29.08 -16.70 5.86
CA THR A 97 -28.45 -17.99 6.16
C THR A 97 -29.43 -19.16 6.33
N HIS A 98 -30.74 -18.91 6.37
CA HIS A 98 -31.71 -19.94 6.71
C HIS A 98 -32.27 -20.71 5.50
N SER A 99 -31.80 -20.44 4.29
CA SER A 99 -32.28 -21.07 3.06
C SER A 99 -31.21 -21.32 2.05
N GLN A 100 -31.48 -22.22 1.08
CA GLN A 100 -30.58 -22.38 -0.08
C GLN A 100 -30.35 -21.06 -0.82
N ALA A 101 -31.38 -20.24 -0.97
CA ALA A 101 -31.26 -18.91 -1.58
C ALA A 101 -30.30 -17.99 -0.81
N GLY A 102 -30.25 -18.08 0.52
CA GLY A 102 -29.29 -17.34 1.35
C GLY A 102 -27.83 -17.78 1.13
N ILE A 103 -27.60 -19.10 0.96
CA ILE A 103 -26.26 -19.63 0.65
C ILE A 103 -25.84 -19.19 -0.76
N ASP A 104 -26.72 -19.18 -1.75
CA ASP A 104 -26.43 -18.72 -3.10
C ASP A 104 -26.13 -17.20 -3.11
N ALA A 105 -26.84 -16.42 -2.29
CA ALA A 105 -26.54 -15.01 -2.08
C ALA A 105 -25.16 -14.82 -1.44
N LEU A 106 -24.80 -15.60 -0.43
CA LEU A 106 -23.46 -15.58 0.19
C LEU A 106 -22.36 -15.91 -0.81
N CYS A 107 -22.56 -16.92 -1.66
CA CYS A 107 -21.63 -17.26 -2.76
C CYS A 107 -21.44 -16.08 -3.72
N THR A 108 -22.52 -15.39 -4.06
CA THR A 108 -22.47 -14.22 -4.94
C THR A 108 -21.71 -13.08 -4.30
N LEU A 109 -21.98 -12.75 -3.04
CA LEU A 109 -21.31 -11.71 -2.26
C LEU A 109 -19.82 -12.00 -2.07
N THR A 110 -19.45 -13.26 -1.87
CA THR A 110 -18.04 -13.66 -1.71
C THR A 110 -17.21 -13.38 -2.96
N HIS A 111 -17.83 -13.46 -4.14
CA HIS A 111 -17.15 -13.21 -5.41
C HIS A 111 -17.31 -11.76 -5.93
N ASP A 112 -18.14 -10.94 -5.30
CA ASP A 112 -18.29 -9.53 -5.68
C ASP A 112 -17.19 -8.67 -5.05
N PRO A 113 -16.28 -8.08 -5.84
CA PRO A 113 -15.20 -7.24 -5.31
C PRO A 113 -15.71 -5.93 -4.69
N GLN A 114 -16.94 -5.53 -4.97
CA GLN A 114 -17.53 -4.28 -4.46
C GLN A 114 -18.27 -4.45 -3.14
N THR A 115 -18.51 -5.66 -2.68
CA THR A 115 -19.15 -5.89 -1.39
C THR A 115 -18.25 -5.42 -0.26
N SER A 116 -18.72 -4.47 0.55
CA SER A 116 -17.98 -4.02 1.73
C SER A 116 -17.84 -5.18 2.72
N LEU A 117 -16.61 -5.37 3.21
CA LEU A 117 -16.37 -6.25 4.33
C LEU A 117 -16.89 -5.61 5.62
N SER A 118 -17.16 -6.44 6.61
CA SER A 118 -17.50 -6.07 7.97
C SER A 118 -16.67 -4.91 8.52
N SER A 119 -17.28 -4.09 9.34
CA SER A 119 -16.55 -3.12 10.18
C SER A 119 -15.63 -3.77 11.21
N THR A 120 -15.75 -5.08 11.39
CA THR A 120 -15.07 -5.87 12.42
C THR A 120 -13.82 -6.55 11.92
N ILE A 121 -13.78 -6.99 10.65
CA ILE A 121 -12.67 -7.75 10.07
C ILE A 121 -12.08 -7.01 8.88
N HIS A 122 -10.78 -6.72 8.94
CA HIS A 122 -10.03 -6.03 7.89
C HIS A 122 -8.94 -6.92 7.30
N LEU A 123 -8.77 -6.82 5.98
CA LEU A 123 -7.79 -7.62 5.22
C LEU A 123 -6.63 -6.76 4.73
N CYS A 124 -5.40 -7.23 4.93
CA CYS A 124 -4.17 -6.53 4.65
C CYS A 124 -3.33 -7.19 3.56
N ASP A 125 -2.55 -6.40 2.83
CA ASP A 125 -1.58 -6.88 1.86
C ASP A 125 -0.25 -7.22 2.56
N ALA A 126 0.22 -8.45 2.43
CA ALA A 126 1.46 -8.93 3.05
C ALA A 126 2.68 -8.10 2.63
N ARG A 127 2.73 -7.62 1.37
CA ARG A 127 3.82 -6.75 0.87
C ARG A 127 3.93 -5.40 1.59
N LEU A 128 2.90 -5.00 2.31
CA LEU A 128 2.88 -3.80 3.14
C LEU A 128 3.14 -4.11 4.63
N GLY A 129 3.84 -5.19 4.93
CA GLY A 129 4.09 -5.65 6.28
C GLY A 129 2.88 -6.30 6.94
N GLY A 130 1.89 -6.69 6.13
CA GLY A 130 0.73 -7.48 6.50
C GLY A 130 -0.14 -6.89 7.60
N ALA A 131 -0.84 -7.79 8.28
CA ALA A 131 -1.79 -7.47 9.33
C ALA A 131 -1.17 -6.66 10.48
N LEU A 132 0.08 -6.96 10.86
CA LEU A 132 0.76 -6.28 11.97
C LEU A 132 1.05 -4.81 11.66
N ALA A 133 1.45 -4.48 10.43
CA ALA A 133 1.74 -3.12 10.04
C ALA A 133 0.47 -2.26 10.02
N GLN A 134 -0.60 -2.75 9.40
CA GLN A 134 -1.86 -2.02 9.34
C GLN A 134 -2.52 -1.90 10.71
N ALA A 135 -2.48 -2.96 11.54
CA ALA A 135 -2.92 -2.91 12.93
C ALA A 135 -2.15 -1.86 13.72
N SER A 136 -0.82 -1.78 13.51
CA SER A 136 0.02 -0.77 14.16
C SER A 136 -0.40 0.64 13.77
N GLY A 137 -0.72 0.89 12.50
CA GLY A 137 -1.22 2.18 12.05
C GLY A 137 -2.57 2.56 12.67
N ARG A 138 -3.50 1.60 12.73
CA ARG A 138 -4.81 1.80 13.37
C ARG A 138 -4.73 2.04 14.87
N ALA A 139 -3.75 1.44 15.54
CA ALA A 139 -3.57 1.61 16.98
C ALA A 139 -3.07 3.01 17.38
N LEU A 140 -2.38 3.73 16.47
CA LEU A 140 -1.81 5.04 16.77
C LEU A 140 -2.86 6.03 17.30
N GLY A 141 -2.67 6.56 18.51
CA GLY A 141 -3.56 7.52 19.15
C GLY A 141 -4.97 6.99 19.48
N GLN A 142 -5.16 5.68 19.57
CA GLN A 142 -6.45 5.04 19.86
C GLN A 142 -6.37 4.22 21.15
N LEU A 143 -6.03 4.87 22.26
CA LEU A 143 -5.71 4.24 23.54
C LEU A 143 -6.71 3.14 23.96
N GLU A 144 -8.01 3.39 23.77
CA GLU A 144 -9.07 2.46 24.18
C GLU A 144 -9.30 1.30 23.21
N GLN A 145 -8.68 1.35 22.01
CA GLN A 145 -8.90 0.33 21.00
C GLN A 145 -8.01 -0.90 21.24
N THR A 146 -8.63 -2.09 21.21
CA THR A 146 -7.92 -3.36 21.16
C THR A 146 -8.07 -3.96 19.77
N ILE A 147 -6.96 -4.34 19.16
CA ILE A 147 -6.87 -4.91 17.81
C ILE A 147 -6.31 -6.32 17.90
N TYR A 148 -7.08 -7.29 17.46
CA TYR A 148 -6.63 -8.67 17.33
C TYR A 148 -6.03 -8.86 15.93
N CYS A 149 -4.74 -9.19 15.89
CA CYS A 149 -4.01 -9.34 14.64
C CYS A 149 -3.77 -10.82 14.37
N LEU A 150 -4.57 -11.42 13.48
CA LEU A 150 -4.45 -12.82 13.11
C LEU A 150 -3.42 -12.99 12.01
N ILE A 151 -2.37 -13.75 12.27
CA ILE A 151 -1.23 -13.96 11.38
C ILE A 151 -1.04 -15.46 11.16
N ASP A 152 -0.97 -15.88 9.91
CA ASP A 152 -0.59 -17.25 9.58
C ASP A 152 0.90 -17.46 9.78
N SER A 153 1.29 -18.62 10.29
CA SER A 153 2.71 -18.92 10.52
C SER A 153 3.55 -18.92 9.25
N ALA A 154 2.98 -19.19 8.08
CA ALA A 154 3.67 -19.06 6.81
C ALA A 154 4.03 -17.60 6.50
N VAL A 155 3.10 -16.66 6.75
CA VAL A 155 3.33 -15.21 6.60
C VAL A 155 4.25 -14.69 7.71
N ALA A 156 4.11 -15.22 8.92
CA ALA A 156 4.89 -14.79 10.08
C ALA A 156 6.42 -15.07 9.97
N GLN A 157 6.82 -15.99 9.11
CA GLN A 157 8.25 -16.33 8.90
C GLN A 157 8.95 -15.38 7.94
N ASP A 158 8.21 -14.76 7.02
CA ASP A 158 8.79 -13.93 5.98
C ASP A 158 9.00 -12.48 6.47
N ASP A 159 8.43 -11.51 5.83
CA ASP A 159 8.71 -10.09 6.07
C ASP A 159 7.87 -9.44 7.17
N THR A 160 7.28 -10.20 8.10
CA THR A 160 6.48 -9.60 9.17
C THR A 160 7.33 -8.68 10.06
N PRO A 161 6.97 -7.39 10.17
CA PRO A 161 7.80 -6.40 10.83
C PRO A 161 7.59 -6.40 12.36
N TRP A 162 8.03 -7.46 13.04
CA TRP A 162 7.82 -7.67 14.48
C TRP A 162 8.28 -6.53 15.37
N HIS A 163 9.29 -5.75 14.94
CA HIS A 163 9.78 -4.59 15.69
C HIS A 163 8.84 -3.38 15.70
N LEU A 164 7.74 -3.38 14.93
CA LEU A 164 6.77 -2.28 14.93
C LEU A 164 6.15 -2.04 16.31
N ALA A 165 6.05 -3.07 17.15
CA ALA A 165 5.63 -2.91 18.53
C ALA A 165 6.45 -1.87 19.31
N LYS A 166 7.70 -1.62 18.89
CA LYS A 166 8.60 -0.63 19.52
C LYS A 166 8.28 0.82 19.12
N LEU A 167 7.45 1.02 18.11
CA LEU A 167 6.99 2.34 17.67
C LEU A 167 5.73 2.82 18.40
N LEU A 168 4.99 1.92 19.06
CA LEU A 168 3.72 2.20 19.69
C LEU A 168 3.90 2.52 21.17
N SER A 169 3.31 3.64 21.63
CA SER A 169 3.32 4.03 23.02
C SER A 169 2.17 3.37 23.81
N PRO A 170 2.44 2.61 24.88
CA PRO A 170 1.37 2.07 25.71
C PRO A 170 0.51 3.15 26.39
N ALA A 171 1.01 4.40 26.46
CA ALA A 171 0.33 5.50 27.12
C ALA A 171 -0.66 6.25 26.21
N THR A 172 -0.48 6.19 24.90
CA THR A 172 -1.26 6.96 23.92
C THR A 172 -1.90 6.12 22.83
N ASP A 173 -1.32 4.94 22.55
CA ASP A 173 -1.73 4.12 21.42
C ASP A 173 -2.55 2.91 21.87
N GLY A 174 -3.37 2.42 20.96
CA GLY A 174 -4.18 1.22 21.17
C GLY A 174 -3.34 -0.04 21.37
N THR A 175 -4.00 -1.09 21.76
CA THR A 175 -3.39 -2.39 21.99
C THR A 175 -3.49 -3.27 20.78
N ILE A 176 -2.38 -3.88 20.39
CA ILE A 176 -2.37 -4.96 19.41
C ILE A 176 -2.06 -6.25 20.14
N ILE A 177 -2.88 -7.26 19.91
CA ILE A 177 -2.67 -8.64 20.36
C ILE A 177 -2.42 -9.49 19.11
N PRO A 178 -1.15 -9.72 18.73
CA PRO A 178 -0.83 -10.63 17.66
C PRO A 178 -1.16 -12.06 18.06
N ILE A 179 -1.83 -12.79 17.18
CA ILE A 179 -2.19 -14.18 17.33
C ILE A 179 -1.65 -14.93 16.11
N ILE A 180 -0.60 -15.69 16.31
CA ILE A 180 0.03 -16.48 15.26
C ILE A 180 -0.58 -17.87 15.27
N GLN A 181 -1.19 -18.23 14.15
CA GLN A 181 -1.71 -19.57 13.93
C GLN A 181 -0.58 -20.47 13.44
N LEU A 182 -0.03 -21.28 14.34
CA LEU A 182 1.05 -22.21 14.04
C LEU A 182 0.49 -23.40 13.26
N ARG A 183 0.76 -23.42 11.97
CA ARG A 183 0.45 -24.58 11.13
C ARG A 183 1.60 -25.56 11.12
N PRO A 184 1.33 -26.87 11.16
CA PRO A 184 2.32 -27.89 10.87
C PRO A 184 3.06 -27.57 9.55
N LYS A 185 4.28 -28.11 9.40
CA LYS A 185 5.14 -27.93 8.21
C LYS A 185 5.62 -26.50 7.91
N THR A 186 5.26 -25.48 8.70
CA THR A 186 5.90 -24.17 8.60
C THR A 186 7.18 -24.12 9.42
N LEU A 187 8.14 -23.26 9.02
CA LEU A 187 9.42 -23.14 9.74
C LEU A 187 9.22 -22.84 11.22
N LEU A 188 8.28 -21.96 11.56
CA LEU A 188 7.98 -21.64 12.97
C LEU A 188 7.47 -22.84 13.75
N ALA A 189 6.74 -23.75 13.12
CA ALA A 189 6.23 -24.96 13.77
C ALA A 189 7.32 -26.03 13.98
N THR A 190 8.43 -25.97 13.25
CA THR A 190 9.58 -26.89 13.45
C THR A 190 10.48 -26.48 14.61
N LEU A 191 10.36 -25.24 15.08
CA LEU A 191 11.14 -24.76 16.23
C LEU A 191 10.68 -25.43 17.51
N SER A 192 11.63 -25.76 18.40
CA SER A 192 11.29 -26.17 19.74
C SER A 192 10.53 -25.06 20.47
N THR A 193 9.73 -25.44 21.48
CA THR A 193 9.01 -24.46 22.30
C THR A 193 9.93 -23.37 22.86
N TYR A 194 11.15 -23.72 23.28
CA TYR A 194 12.11 -22.77 23.80
C TYR A 194 12.59 -21.78 22.73
N GLU A 195 12.98 -22.26 21.54
CA GLU A 195 13.44 -21.41 20.44
C GLU A 195 12.34 -20.48 19.95
N LEU A 196 11.12 -20.99 19.82
CA LEU A 196 9.95 -20.21 19.41
C LEU A 196 9.66 -19.06 20.41
N LEU A 197 9.66 -19.34 21.71
CA LEU A 197 9.49 -18.31 22.73
C LEU A 197 10.65 -17.32 22.73
N ALA A 198 11.90 -17.79 22.64
CA ALA A 198 13.09 -16.95 22.63
C ALA A 198 13.09 -15.97 21.44
N LEU A 199 12.64 -16.41 20.26
CA LEU A 199 12.52 -15.59 19.05
C LEU A 199 11.62 -14.37 19.30
N PHE A 200 10.41 -14.58 19.78
CA PHE A 200 9.47 -13.47 20.01
C PHE A 200 9.82 -12.61 21.23
N ILE A 201 10.47 -13.20 22.23
CA ILE A 201 11.07 -12.45 23.34
C ILE A 201 12.13 -11.48 22.80
N GLY A 202 12.96 -11.90 21.86
CA GLY A 202 13.95 -11.06 21.19
C GLY A 202 13.34 -9.89 20.43
N TYR A 203 12.20 -10.08 19.81
CA TYR A 203 11.45 -9.01 19.15
C TYR A 203 10.75 -8.04 20.11
N GLY A 204 10.66 -8.38 21.39
CA GLY A 204 10.06 -7.50 22.42
C GLY A 204 8.65 -7.88 22.82
N TYR A 205 8.23 -9.10 22.54
CA TYR A 205 6.96 -9.63 22.99
C TYR A 205 7.10 -10.49 24.26
N GLU A 206 6.00 -10.73 24.90
CA GLU A 206 5.80 -11.75 25.92
C GLU A 206 4.91 -12.84 25.30
N PRO A 207 5.53 -13.88 24.68
CA PRO A 207 4.79 -14.89 23.96
C PRO A 207 4.19 -15.91 24.92
N ARG A 208 2.96 -16.36 24.63
CA ARG A 208 2.29 -17.46 25.29
C ARG A 208 1.80 -18.47 24.26
N ILE A 209 2.15 -19.76 24.47
CA ILE A 209 1.65 -20.84 23.63
C ILE A 209 0.26 -21.25 24.13
N VAL A 210 -0.65 -21.40 23.19
CA VAL A 210 -1.99 -21.96 23.38
C VAL A 210 -2.05 -23.26 22.60
N ASP A 211 -2.11 -24.37 23.31
CA ASP A 211 -2.13 -25.68 22.68
C ASP A 211 -3.58 -26.14 22.51
N CYS A 212 -4.08 -26.05 21.28
CA CYS A 212 -5.40 -26.49 20.90
C CYS A 212 -5.40 -27.86 20.18
N THR A 213 -4.27 -28.61 20.26
CA THR A 213 -4.15 -29.94 19.62
C THR A 213 -4.75 -31.07 20.48
N THR A 214 -5.26 -30.75 21.66
CA THR A 214 -5.84 -31.71 22.59
C THR A 214 -7.08 -32.39 22.02
N ALA A 215 -7.27 -33.65 22.36
CA ALA A 215 -8.44 -34.42 21.93
C ALA A 215 -9.77 -33.92 22.56
N ASP A 216 -9.72 -33.08 23.58
CA ASP A 216 -10.89 -32.46 24.21
C ASP A 216 -11.08 -31.01 23.72
N PRO A 217 -12.06 -30.76 22.87
CA PRO A 217 -12.39 -29.41 22.40
C PRO A 217 -12.76 -28.42 23.51
N ARG A 218 -13.23 -28.91 24.66
CA ARG A 218 -13.59 -28.04 25.80
C ARG A 218 -12.35 -27.48 26.47
N GLN A 219 -11.27 -28.27 26.52
CA GLN A 219 -9.99 -27.83 27.05
C GLN A 219 -9.38 -26.76 26.12
N SER A 220 -9.39 -26.99 24.80
CA SER A 220 -8.94 -26.00 23.82
C SER A 220 -9.69 -24.67 23.93
N ASP A 221 -11.03 -24.71 24.09
CA ASP A 221 -11.86 -23.53 24.33
C ASP A 221 -11.45 -22.79 25.60
N ALA A 222 -11.22 -23.51 26.68
CA ALA A 222 -10.85 -22.93 27.97
C ALA A 222 -9.44 -22.31 27.94
N ASP A 223 -8.47 -22.99 27.34
CA ASP A 223 -7.10 -22.55 27.24
C ASP A 223 -6.98 -21.30 26.36
N TYR A 224 -7.72 -21.25 25.24
CA TYR A 224 -7.73 -20.07 24.37
C TYR A 224 -8.36 -18.86 25.09
N THR A 225 -9.51 -19.06 25.76
CA THR A 225 -10.16 -18.01 26.54
C THR A 225 -9.24 -17.47 27.64
N ALA A 226 -8.57 -18.35 28.36
CA ALA A 226 -7.61 -17.97 29.41
C ALA A 226 -6.40 -17.20 28.83
N ALA A 227 -5.99 -17.52 27.62
CA ALA A 227 -4.92 -16.80 26.94
C ALA A 227 -5.33 -15.40 26.50
N LEU A 228 -6.56 -15.21 25.97
CA LEU A 228 -7.11 -13.91 25.64
C LEU A 228 -7.26 -13.02 26.89
N ALA A 229 -7.80 -13.59 27.97
CA ALA A 229 -7.91 -12.89 29.26
C ALA A 229 -6.54 -12.43 29.78
N TRP A 230 -5.54 -13.33 29.74
CA TRP A 230 -4.17 -12.96 30.10
C TRP A 230 -3.60 -11.85 29.21
N ALA A 231 -3.81 -11.89 27.89
CA ALA A 231 -3.30 -10.87 27.00
C ALA A 231 -3.94 -9.50 27.27
N THR A 232 -5.23 -9.47 27.59
CA THR A 232 -5.95 -8.23 27.96
C THR A 232 -5.46 -7.70 29.30
N GLU A 233 -5.31 -8.54 30.33
CA GLU A 233 -4.77 -8.19 31.65
C GLU A 233 -3.34 -7.65 31.51
N ARG A 234 -2.49 -8.32 30.72
CA ARG A 234 -1.11 -7.91 30.48
C ARG A 234 -1.04 -6.54 29.82
N THR A 235 -1.93 -6.27 28.89
CA THR A 235 -2.03 -4.97 28.24
C THR A 235 -2.44 -3.88 29.23
N ALA A 236 -3.46 -4.11 30.05
CA ALA A 236 -3.87 -3.18 31.09
C ALA A 236 -2.73 -2.89 32.08
N ALA A 237 -1.95 -3.90 32.43
CA ALA A 237 -0.76 -3.73 33.27
C ALA A 237 0.31 -2.84 32.61
N LEU A 238 0.53 -2.95 31.30
CA LEU A 238 1.49 -2.11 30.59
C LEU A 238 1.13 -0.62 30.58
N ARG A 239 -0.14 -0.29 30.73
CA ARG A 239 -0.63 1.11 30.81
C ARG A 239 -0.39 1.76 32.17
N GLN A 240 -0.05 0.98 33.21
CA GLN A 240 0.21 1.53 34.54
C GLN A 240 1.54 2.31 34.58
N PRO A 241 1.60 3.54 35.13
CA PRO A 241 2.82 4.36 35.14
C PRO A 241 4.04 3.68 35.76
N ALA A 242 3.85 2.82 36.76
CA ALA A 242 4.92 2.05 37.41
C ALA A 242 5.58 1.03 36.48
N GLN A 243 4.89 0.60 35.42
CA GLN A 243 5.33 -0.41 34.47
C GLN A 243 5.80 0.19 33.13
N LEU A 244 5.61 1.48 32.91
CA LEU A 244 6.02 2.20 31.69
C LEU A 244 7.54 2.37 31.55
N ARG A 245 8.32 1.40 32.03
CA ARG A 245 9.76 1.34 31.76
C ARG A 245 9.98 0.78 30.35
N PRO A 246 10.39 1.57 29.36
CA PRO A 246 10.37 1.19 27.95
C PRO A 246 11.09 -0.15 27.66
N HIS A 247 12.18 -0.44 28.37
CA HIS A 247 12.99 -1.65 28.17
C HIS A 247 12.44 -2.90 28.86
N LYS A 248 11.41 -2.80 29.70
CA LYS A 248 10.77 -3.93 30.40
C LYS A 248 9.35 -4.21 29.92
N ALA A 249 8.74 -3.26 29.20
CA ALA A 249 7.40 -3.40 28.68
C ALA A 249 7.38 -4.35 27.48
N ARG A 250 6.97 -5.59 27.70
CA ARG A 250 6.77 -6.59 26.64
C ARG A 250 5.29 -6.72 26.34
N ARG A 251 4.93 -6.66 25.05
CA ARG A 251 3.54 -6.79 24.61
C ARG A 251 3.14 -8.26 24.53
N PRO A 252 1.89 -8.61 24.89
CA PRO A 252 1.44 -9.98 24.76
C PRO A 252 1.42 -10.42 23.31
N LEU A 253 1.72 -11.71 23.08
CA LEU A 253 1.62 -12.37 21.79
C LEU A 253 1.15 -13.81 22.02
N LEU A 254 0.19 -14.28 21.26
CA LEU A 254 -0.33 -15.64 21.34
C LEU A 254 0.20 -16.49 20.19
N LEU A 255 0.68 -17.66 20.49
CA LEU A 255 1.14 -18.69 19.57
C LEU A 255 0.15 -19.85 19.67
N VAL A 256 -0.75 -19.96 18.72
CA VAL A 256 -1.83 -20.94 18.78
C VAL A 256 -1.48 -22.14 17.92
N ARG A 257 -1.32 -23.28 18.55
CA ARG A 257 -1.25 -24.58 17.87
C ARG A 257 -2.68 -25.04 17.60
N THR A 258 -3.04 -25.11 16.35
CA THR A 258 -4.37 -25.58 15.95
C THR A 258 -4.44 -27.11 15.95
N PRO A 259 -5.64 -27.69 16.13
CA PRO A 259 -5.79 -29.13 16.04
C PRO A 259 -5.35 -29.66 14.68
N GLU A 260 -4.48 -30.64 14.70
CA GLU A 260 -3.95 -31.32 13.50
C GLU A 260 -5.00 -32.15 12.74
N GLN A 261 -6.24 -32.19 13.21
CA GLN A 261 -7.29 -33.06 12.67
C GLN A 261 -7.50 -32.94 11.15
N PHE A 262 -7.08 -31.81 10.56
CA PHE A 262 -7.19 -31.58 9.13
C PHE A 262 -5.88 -31.87 8.36
N GLU A 263 -4.73 -31.88 9.01
CA GLU A 263 -3.45 -32.16 8.37
C GLU A 263 -2.99 -33.62 8.52
N THR A 264 -3.19 -34.23 9.68
CA THR A 264 -2.80 -35.63 9.91
C THR A 264 -3.60 -36.67 9.13
N LEU A 265 -4.79 -36.31 8.65
CA LEU A 265 -5.59 -37.19 7.82
C LEU A 265 -5.01 -37.41 6.41
N LEU A 266 -3.98 -36.63 6.07
CA LEU A 266 -3.49 -36.48 4.70
C LEU A 266 -1.98 -36.72 4.53
N ASP A 267 -1.27 -37.00 5.64
CA ASP A 267 0.19 -37.07 5.67
C ASP A 267 0.81 -38.44 5.28
N ASP A 268 0.02 -39.48 5.05
CA ASP A 268 0.54 -40.82 4.77
C ASP A 268 0.91 -41.09 3.28
N ASP A 269 0.73 -40.10 2.39
CA ASP A 269 1.25 -40.21 1.03
C ASP A 269 2.41 -39.23 0.82
N GLU A 270 3.61 -39.62 1.33
CA GLU A 270 4.85 -38.98 0.92
C GLU A 270 4.98 -38.99 -0.58
N ALA A 271 5.21 -37.79 -1.09
CA ALA A 271 5.56 -37.45 -2.44
C ALA A 271 6.35 -38.53 -3.18
N GLN A 272 5.71 -39.22 -4.08
CA GLN A 272 6.39 -39.63 -5.30
C GLN A 272 6.37 -38.45 -6.24
N GLU A 273 7.53 -37.78 -6.33
CA GLU A 273 7.83 -36.76 -7.33
C GLU A 273 7.32 -37.20 -8.69
N ASP A 274 6.65 -36.27 -9.39
CA ASP A 274 6.28 -36.41 -10.80
C ASP A 274 7.55 -36.67 -11.63
N SER A 275 7.89 -37.91 -11.84
CA SER A 275 8.90 -38.31 -12.81
C SER A 275 8.20 -38.49 -14.16
N LEU A 276 8.62 -37.71 -15.14
CA LEU A 276 8.43 -38.02 -16.56
C LEU A 276 9.01 -39.42 -16.80
N ASP A 277 8.29 -40.28 -17.49
CA ASP A 277 8.89 -41.51 -17.97
C ASP A 277 9.96 -41.22 -19.02
N ASP A 278 10.89 -42.14 -19.20
CA ASP A 278 12.03 -42.02 -20.12
C ASP A 278 11.63 -41.75 -21.58
N ASN A 279 10.34 -41.71 -21.91
CA ASN A 279 9.79 -41.49 -23.26
C ASN A 279 9.09 -40.11 -23.40
N GLY A 280 8.99 -39.30 -22.34
CA GLY A 280 8.40 -37.95 -22.42
C GLY A 280 6.87 -37.93 -22.57
N ASP A 281 6.19 -39.02 -22.32
CA ASP A 281 4.74 -39.08 -22.32
C ASP A 281 4.16 -38.63 -21.00
N VAL A 282 3.18 -37.70 -21.05
CA VAL A 282 2.42 -37.20 -19.89
C VAL A 282 1.71 -38.39 -19.25
N GLN A 283 2.21 -38.83 -18.10
CA GLN A 283 1.54 -39.87 -17.32
C GLN A 283 0.07 -39.49 -17.04
N PRO A 284 -0.82 -40.49 -16.98
CA PRO A 284 -2.24 -40.24 -16.71
C PRO A 284 -2.36 -39.33 -15.46
N SER A 285 -3.13 -38.25 -15.62
CA SER A 285 -3.25 -37.16 -14.67
C SER A 285 -3.25 -37.66 -13.21
N SER A 286 -2.64 -36.94 -12.32
CA SER A 286 -2.65 -37.21 -10.87
C SER A 286 -4.04 -37.62 -10.33
N ILE A 287 -5.08 -37.19 -11.01
CA ILE A 287 -6.48 -37.55 -10.83
C ILE A 287 -6.80 -39.02 -11.14
N ALA A 288 -6.28 -39.58 -12.25
CA ALA A 288 -6.52 -40.99 -12.61
C ALA A 288 -5.73 -41.92 -11.66
N ARG A 289 -4.55 -41.49 -11.19
CA ARG A 289 -3.76 -42.21 -10.19
C ARG A 289 -4.45 -42.18 -8.82
N ALA A 290 -5.00 -41.05 -8.41
CA ALA A 290 -5.76 -40.94 -7.17
C ALA A 290 -7.02 -41.81 -7.23
N GLN A 291 -7.68 -41.91 -8.39
CA GLN A 291 -8.84 -42.81 -8.57
C GLN A 291 -8.45 -44.30 -8.54
N ALA A 292 -7.32 -44.66 -9.12
CA ALA A 292 -6.82 -46.03 -9.09
C ALA A 292 -6.34 -46.42 -7.68
N ALA A 293 -5.65 -45.53 -6.99
CA ALA A 293 -5.27 -45.69 -5.59
C ALA A 293 -6.48 -45.79 -4.65
N LEU A 294 -7.52 -44.99 -4.88
CA LEU A 294 -8.79 -45.09 -4.13
C LEU A 294 -9.49 -46.45 -4.37
N ALA A 295 -9.49 -46.94 -5.62
CA ALA A 295 -10.07 -48.22 -5.97
C ALA A 295 -9.28 -49.38 -5.36
N HIS A 296 -7.94 -49.32 -5.35
CA HIS A 296 -7.05 -50.30 -4.71
C HIS A 296 -7.20 -50.32 -3.19
N ARG A 297 -7.19 -49.18 -2.54
CA ARG A 297 -7.34 -49.04 -1.06
C ARG A 297 -8.73 -49.47 -0.56
N LYS A 298 -9.75 -49.35 -1.40
CA LYS A 298 -11.09 -49.86 -1.10
C LYS A 298 -11.13 -51.40 -1.08
N ALA A 299 -10.20 -52.06 -1.78
CA ALA A 299 -10.06 -53.53 -1.81
C ALA A 299 -9.29 -54.10 -0.61
N ASP A 300 -8.37 -53.32 -0.01
CA ASP A 300 -7.46 -53.81 1.02
C ASP A 300 -7.95 -53.61 2.49
N GLY A 301 -9.07 -53.02 2.72
CA GLY A 301 -9.92 -53.13 3.95
C GLY A 301 -9.35 -52.70 5.32
N ALA A 302 -8.12 -52.14 5.40
CA ALA A 302 -7.47 -52.00 6.68
C ALA A 302 -6.70 -50.67 6.92
N ASP A 303 -6.89 -49.62 6.15
CA ASP A 303 -6.13 -48.38 6.35
C ASP A 303 -6.84 -47.41 7.30
N SER A 304 -6.26 -47.20 8.49
CA SER A 304 -6.81 -46.35 9.55
C SER A 304 -6.88 -44.86 9.14
N SER A 305 -6.06 -44.42 8.17
CA SER A 305 -6.06 -43.05 7.65
C SER A 305 -7.27 -42.80 6.76
N TRP A 306 -7.58 -43.74 5.86
CA TRP A 306 -8.76 -43.67 5.00
C TRP A 306 -10.06 -43.68 5.80
N ALA A 307 -10.18 -44.55 6.78
CA ALA A 307 -11.36 -44.62 7.65
C ALA A 307 -11.57 -43.27 8.40
N ARG A 308 -10.47 -42.64 8.85
CA ARG A 308 -10.50 -41.32 9.48
C ARG A 308 -10.92 -40.22 8.49
N THR A 309 -10.33 -40.20 7.30
CA THR A 309 -10.70 -39.23 6.23
C THR A 309 -12.17 -39.38 5.85
N GLN A 310 -12.66 -40.62 5.73
CA GLN A 310 -14.05 -40.91 5.41
C GLN A 310 -15.00 -40.51 6.56
N ALA A 311 -14.61 -40.77 7.81
CA ALA A 311 -15.37 -40.34 8.98
C ALA A 311 -15.44 -38.81 9.07
N TRP A 312 -14.34 -38.12 8.82
CA TRP A 312 -14.28 -36.66 8.78
C TRP A 312 -15.11 -36.08 7.65
N LEU A 313 -14.96 -36.58 6.40
CA LEU A 313 -15.79 -36.18 5.27
C LEU A 313 -17.28 -36.41 5.56
N THR A 314 -17.63 -37.54 6.13
CA THR A 314 -19.00 -37.84 6.52
C THR A 314 -19.51 -36.85 7.57
N GLN A 315 -18.68 -36.46 8.51
CA GLN A 315 -19.02 -35.49 9.55
C GLN A 315 -19.15 -34.06 8.99
N VAL A 316 -18.25 -33.62 8.11
CA VAL A 316 -18.33 -32.31 7.44
C VAL A 316 -19.56 -32.26 6.54
N LEU A 317 -19.86 -33.36 5.85
CA LEU A 317 -21.06 -33.46 5.00
C LEU A 317 -22.35 -33.48 5.80
N ALA A 318 -22.36 -34.25 6.91
CA ALA A 318 -23.52 -34.26 7.81
C ALA A 318 -23.77 -32.85 8.39
N TRP A 319 -22.77 -32.04 8.51
CA TRP A 319 -22.94 -30.64 8.93
C TRP A 319 -23.34 -29.71 7.78
N CYS A 320 -22.94 -30.02 6.56
CA CYS A 320 -23.35 -29.30 5.36
C CYS A 320 -24.74 -29.75 4.83
N GLU A 321 -25.32 -30.81 5.38
CA GLU A 321 -26.72 -31.21 5.05
C GLU A 321 -27.72 -30.23 5.65
N PRO A 322 -28.67 -29.71 4.85
CA PRO A 322 -29.68 -28.76 5.33
C PRO A 322 -30.42 -29.23 6.57
N GLU A 323 -30.70 -30.51 6.65
CA GLU A 323 -31.46 -31.14 7.76
C GLU A 323 -30.66 -31.10 9.10
N ASN A 324 -29.34 -30.99 9.06
CA ASN A 324 -28.51 -30.90 10.27
C ASN A 324 -28.10 -29.47 10.62
N LEU A 325 -28.18 -28.59 9.64
CA LEU A 325 -27.82 -27.16 9.82
C LEU A 325 -29.03 -26.35 10.26
N PHE A 326 -30.22 -26.74 9.76
CA PHE A 326 -31.45 -26.05 10.03
C PHE A 326 -32.47 -27.05 10.61
N ASP A 327 -33.29 -26.61 11.57
CA ASP A 327 -34.44 -27.37 12.03
C ASP A 327 -35.56 -27.36 10.98
N ALA A 328 -36.63 -28.12 11.23
CA ALA A 328 -37.80 -28.19 10.33
C ALA A 328 -38.51 -26.84 10.15
N ALA A 329 -38.23 -25.84 10.98
CA ALA A 329 -38.74 -24.48 10.90
C ALA A 329 -37.78 -23.53 10.16
N GLY A 330 -36.60 -24.02 9.71
CA GLY A 330 -35.59 -23.21 9.02
C GLY A 330 -34.66 -22.42 9.96
N ASN A 331 -34.69 -22.69 11.26
CA ASN A 331 -33.77 -22.07 12.22
C ASN A 331 -32.46 -22.86 12.33
N LEU A 332 -31.35 -22.17 12.56
CA LEU A 332 -30.07 -22.81 12.82
C LEU A 332 -30.16 -23.70 14.08
N THR A 333 -29.81 -24.97 13.96
CA THR A 333 -29.77 -25.91 15.08
C THR A 333 -28.78 -25.51 16.20
N PHE A 334 -27.91 -24.54 15.97
CA PHE A 334 -26.94 -23.98 16.90
C PHE A 334 -27.32 -22.60 17.44
N ALA A 335 -28.55 -22.16 17.25
CA ALA A 335 -29.01 -20.80 17.56
C ALA A 335 -29.11 -20.44 19.05
N GLU A 336 -28.55 -21.21 19.96
CA GLU A 336 -28.42 -20.82 21.38
C GLU A 336 -27.27 -19.84 21.64
N THR A 337 -26.53 -19.41 20.63
CA THR A 337 -25.49 -18.42 20.77
C THR A 337 -26.11 -17.01 20.82
N LYS A 338 -25.97 -16.37 21.97
CA LYS A 338 -26.30 -14.95 22.13
C LYS A 338 -25.53 -14.14 21.08
N ALA A 339 -26.27 -13.31 20.36
CA ALA A 339 -25.74 -12.40 19.38
C ALA A 339 -24.62 -11.54 19.94
N LEU A 340 -23.62 -11.22 19.08
CA LEU A 340 -22.68 -10.14 19.36
C LEU A 340 -23.45 -8.84 19.62
N PRO A 341 -23.14 -8.06 20.67
CA PRO A 341 -23.79 -6.80 20.88
C PRO A 341 -23.34 -5.85 19.76
N HIS A 342 -24.15 -5.75 18.70
CA HIS A 342 -24.10 -4.55 17.89
C HIS A 342 -24.54 -3.41 18.77
N THR A 343 -23.87 -2.29 18.69
CA THR A 343 -24.32 -1.03 19.27
C THR A 343 -25.81 -0.87 18.92
N ALA A 344 -26.67 -1.16 19.88
CA ALA A 344 -28.10 -0.98 19.77
C ALA A 344 -28.39 0.51 19.66
N ALA A 345 -28.33 1.03 18.46
CA ALA A 345 -28.82 2.34 18.11
C ALA A 345 -29.93 2.16 17.07
N ALA A 346 -31.16 2.23 17.57
CA ALA A 346 -32.37 2.57 16.84
C ALA A 346 -32.85 1.57 15.78
N HIS A 347 -33.63 0.58 16.19
CA HIS A 347 -34.74 0.07 15.37
C HIS A 347 -36.04 0.73 15.84
N ALA A 348 -36.44 1.76 15.11
CA ALA A 348 -37.82 2.17 15.03
C ALA A 348 -38.35 1.74 13.67
N ASP A 349 -39.44 0.95 13.71
CA ASP A 349 -40.35 0.57 12.66
C ASP A 349 -40.15 1.20 11.29
N ASN A 350 -39.97 0.35 10.26
CA ASN A 350 -40.67 0.56 9.00
C ASN A 350 -40.64 -0.71 8.12
N ASP A 351 -41.84 -1.23 7.87
CA ASP A 351 -42.15 -2.15 6.78
C ASP A 351 -41.69 -1.58 5.44
N HIS A 352 -40.91 -2.35 4.69
CA HIS A 352 -41.05 -2.60 3.25
C HIS A 352 -39.88 -3.47 2.74
N ALA A 353 -40.25 -4.65 2.31
CA ALA A 353 -39.40 -5.62 1.61
C ALA A 353 -38.94 -5.06 0.26
N ASN A 354 -37.67 -4.62 0.17
CA ASN A 354 -36.90 -4.56 -1.09
C ASN A 354 -35.47 -3.95 -0.98
N SER A 355 -34.77 -4.08 0.16
CA SER A 355 -33.40 -3.49 0.25
C SER A 355 -32.44 -4.28 1.16
N HIS A 356 -32.37 -5.62 1.01
CA HIS A 356 -31.44 -6.40 1.85
C HIS A 356 -29.95 -6.04 1.61
N THR A 357 -29.57 -5.62 0.42
CA THR A 357 -28.22 -5.10 0.12
C THR A 357 -27.96 -3.73 0.72
N ALA A 358 -28.97 -2.89 0.91
CA ALA A 358 -28.82 -1.55 1.48
C ALA A 358 -28.70 -1.57 3.02
N GLN A 359 -29.17 -2.58 3.70
CA GLN A 359 -29.10 -2.68 5.17
C GLN A 359 -27.75 -3.16 5.70
N LEU A 360 -27.01 -3.96 4.93
CA LEU A 360 -25.64 -4.37 5.29
C LEU A 360 -24.63 -3.20 5.21
N THR A 361 -24.94 -2.15 4.44
CA THR A 361 -24.10 -0.97 4.29
C THR A 361 -24.42 0.17 5.27
N ALA A 362 -25.48 0.07 6.07
CA ALA A 362 -26.07 1.23 6.74
C ALA A 362 -25.54 1.55 8.16
N GLN A 363 -24.58 0.82 8.73
CA GLN A 363 -24.23 0.97 10.15
C GLN A 363 -22.76 1.30 10.48
N THR A 364 -21.92 1.52 9.50
CA THR A 364 -20.59 2.13 9.81
C THR A 364 -20.78 3.65 9.87
N PRO A 365 -20.45 4.33 11.00
CA PRO A 365 -20.50 5.79 11.03
C PRO A 365 -19.63 6.34 9.91
N ALA A 366 -20.17 7.28 9.13
CA ALA A 366 -19.45 7.89 8.03
C ALA A 366 -18.12 8.45 8.54
N LEU A 367 -17.01 7.89 8.06
CA LEU A 367 -15.69 8.36 8.41
C LEU A 367 -15.47 9.69 7.69
N VAL A 368 -15.21 10.75 8.44
CA VAL A 368 -14.90 12.09 7.91
C VAL A 368 -13.45 12.38 8.20
N ALA A 369 -12.73 12.86 7.19
CA ALA A 369 -11.34 13.28 7.37
C ALA A 369 -11.22 14.33 8.49
N THR A 370 -10.32 14.09 9.44
CA THR A 370 -10.10 15.00 10.57
C THR A 370 -9.57 16.33 10.05
N PRO A 371 -10.19 17.47 10.41
CA PRO A 371 -9.70 18.78 10.00
C PRO A 371 -8.26 19.03 10.47
N LEU A 372 -7.39 19.47 9.57
CA LEU A 372 -6.00 19.75 9.84
C LEU A 372 -5.72 21.25 9.68
N ARG A 373 -5.20 21.89 10.73
CA ARG A 373 -4.70 23.26 10.65
C ARG A 373 -3.33 23.24 9.94
N ARG A 374 -3.23 23.94 8.83
CA ARG A 374 -2.02 24.00 8.01
C ARG A 374 -1.28 25.31 8.21
N PRO A 375 0.08 25.29 8.26
CA PRO A 375 0.89 26.52 8.30
C PRO A 375 0.69 27.38 7.05
N ALA A 376 0.90 28.68 7.17
CA ALA A 376 1.02 29.55 6.00
C ALA A 376 2.27 29.16 5.18
N ILE A 377 2.21 29.35 3.87
CA ILE A 377 3.29 28.92 2.96
C ILE A 377 4.41 29.95 2.87
N GLU A 378 4.09 31.22 3.06
CA GLU A 378 4.99 32.34 2.87
C GLU A 378 6.33 32.24 3.63
N PRO A 379 6.42 31.70 4.88
CA PRO A 379 7.68 31.56 5.61
C PRO A 379 8.66 30.59 4.94
N TYR A 380 8.19 29.64 4.14
CA TYR A 380 9.02 28.63 3.47
C TYR A 380 9.41 29.04 2.04
N ALA A 381 8.83 30.15 1.55
CA ALA A 381 9.05 30.62 0.20
C ALA A 381 10.48 31.18 0.00
N VAL A 382 10.98 31.00 -1.19
CA VAL A 382 12.25 31.55 -1.67
C VAL A 382 11.98 32.73 -2.58
N VAL A 383 12.81 33.78 -2.47
CA VAL A 383 12.70 34.93 -3.37
C VAL A 383 13.05 34.52 -4.78
N ALA A 384 12.11 34.72 -5.73
CA ALA A 384 12.24 34.34 -7.14
C ALA A 384 12.26 35.52 -8.09
N THR A 385 12.68 36.69 -7.64
CA THR A 385 12.76 37.91 -8.46
C THR A 385 14.15 38.51 -8.37
N PRO A 386 14.92 38.51 -9.46
CA PRO A 386 14.66 37.90 -10.77
C PRO A 386 14.59 36.38 -10.74
N PRO A 387 13.91 35.73 -11.72
CA PRO A 387 13.83 34.26 -11.78
C PRO A 387 15.22 33.61 -11.84
N GLY A 388 15.41 32.52 -11.09
CA GLY A 388 16.64 31.70 -11.12
C GLY A 388 17.83 32.25 -10.34
N THR A 389 17.71 33.41 -9.67
CA THR A 389 18.82 34.03 -8.92
C THR A 389 19.07 33.37 -7.57
N GLN A 390 18.06 32.85 -6.95
CA GLN A 390 18.17 32.12 -5.69
C GLN A 390 18.05 30.62 -5.93
N ARG A 391 18.87 29.86 -5.22
CA ARG A 391 18.86 28.39 -5.29
C ARG A 391 18.49 27.83 -3.93
N SER A 392 17.74 26.76 -3.93
CA SER A 392 17.39 26.05 -2.69
C SER A 392 17.17 24.56 -2.94
N ASN A 393 17.33 23.76 -1.88
CA ASN A 393 17.01 22.35 -1.94
C ASN A 393 15.50 22.16 -1.77
N THR A 394 14.89 21.53 -2.77
CA THR A 394 13.44 21.36 -2.87
C THR A 394 12.87 20.53 -1.72
N LEU A 395 13.47 19.39 -1.41
CA LEU A 395 13.03 18.50 -0.33
C LEU A 395 13.20 19.16 1.06
N SER A 396 14.29 19.92 1.25
CA SER A 396 14.54 20.63 2.51
C SER A 396 13.45 21.67 2.82
N ARG A 397 12.98 22.39 1.81
CA ARG A 397 11.89 23.36 1.98
C ARG A 397 10.58 22.70 2.31
N VAL A 398 10.25 21.60 1.63
CA VAL A 398 9.10 20.77 1.96
C VAL A 398 9.23 20.21 3.38
N GLY A 399 10.40 19.73 3.77
CA GLY A 399 10.69 19.24 5.11
C GLY A 399 10.46 20.29 6.20
N SER A 400 10.83 21.56 5.95
CA SER A 400 10.56 22.67 6.90
C SER A 400 9.05 22.88 7.10
N TYR A 401 8.27 22.88 6.02
CA TYR A 401 6.82 22.97 6.09
C TYR A 401 6.20 21.79 6.85
N LEU A 402 6.64 20.56 6.56
CA LEU A 402 6.14 19.36 7.24
C LEU A 402 6.52 19.31 8.72
N ALA A 403 7.71 19.82 9.08
CA ALA A 403 8.16 19.90 10.48
C ALA A 403 7.27 20.82 11.33
N ASP A 404 6.93 22.01 10.81
CA ASP A 404 6.04 22.93 11.49
C ASP A 404 4.59 22.43 11.49
N LEU A 405 4.14 21.82 10.38
CA LEU A 405 2.84 21.18 10.32
C LEU A 405 2.70 20.10 11.41
N ALA A 406 3.69 19.22 11.53
CA ALA A 406 3.68 18.15 12.53
C ALA A 406 3.74 18.67 13.96
N LYS A 407 4.43 19.79 14.18
CA LYS A 407 4.52 20.45 15.48
C LYS A 407 3.20 21.10 15.92
N ASP A 408 2.50 21.72 14.95
CA ASP A 408 1.29 22.50 15.23
C ASP A 408 0.01 21.63 15.16
N ALA A 409 0.10 20.44 14.58
CA ALA A 409 -1.02 19.51 14.49
C ALA A 409 -1.34 18.92 15.86
N ALA A 410 -2.64 18.71 16.12
CA ALA A 410 -3.05 17.92 17.27
C ALA A 410 -2.49 16.49 17.14
N PRO A 411 -2.03 15.87 18.24
CA PRO A 411 -1.39 14.54 18.21
C PRO A 411 -2.14 13.48 17.40
N ASP A 412 -3.45 13.57 17.40
CA ASP A 412 -4.34 12.59 16.79
C ASP A 412 -4.82 12.96 15.38
N SER A 413 -4.38 14.09 14.81
CA SER A 413 -4.86 14.56 13.51
C SER A 413 -3.89 14.34 12.36
N PHE A 414 -2.58 14.27 12.63
CA PHE A 414 -1.55 14.19 11.61
C PHE A 414 -0.31 13.43 12.08
N ARG A 415 0.29 12.61 11.22
CA ARG A 415 1.59 11.96 11.46
C ARG A 415 2.45 11.92 10.21
N LEU A 416 3.77 12.00 10.44
CA LEU A 416 4.80 11.80 9.42
C LEU A 416 5.31 10.36 9.47
N PHE A 417 5.43 9.77 8.28
CA PHE A 417 6.06 8.47 8.05
C PHE A 417 7.29 8.70 7.17
N ILE A 418 8.49 8.58 7.73
CA ILE A 418 9.73 8.95 7.05
C ILE A 418 10.68 7.76 6.96
N SER A 419 11.17 7.49 5.75
CA SER A 419 12.18 6.45 5.50
C SER A 419 13.46 6.75 6.30
N PRO A 420 14.07 5.74 6.97
CA PRO A 420 15.25 5.95 7.80
C PRO A 420 16.45 6.56 7.09
N SER A 421 16.61 6.33 5.79
CA SER A 421 17.68 6.90 4.98
C SER A 421 17.67 8.43 4.93
N LEU A 422 16.54 9.07 5.25
CA LEU A 422 16.38 10.53 5.27
C LEU A 422 16.56 11.17 6.65
N GLN A 423 16.81 10.38 7.70
CA GLN A 423 16.87 10.86 9.09
C GLN A 423 18.06 11.78 9.36
N SER A 424 19.22 11.48 8.79
CA SER A 424 20.48 12.22 8.99
C SER A 424 20.75 13.30 7.94
N GLY A 425 19.84 13.49 7.00
CA GLY A 425 20.00 14.38 5.88
C GLY A 425 19.02 15.57 5.91
N THR A 426 18.48 15.83 4.75
CA THR A 426 17.62 16.97 4.43
C THR A 426 16.37 17.08 5.32
N LEU A 427 15.88 15.96 5.91
CA LEU A 427 14.71 15.93 6.78
C LEU A 427 15.03 15.86 8.27
N ALA A 428 16.27 16.04 8.69
CA ALA A 428 16.68 16.03 10.10
C ALA A 428 15.81 16.98 10.97
N GLN A 429 15.38 18.08 10.41
CA GLN A 429 14.51 19.06 11.06
C GLN A 429 13.11 18.49 11.46
N CYS A 430 12.57 17.54 10.70
CA CYS A 430 11.32 16.87 11.07
C CYS A 430 11.49 16.07 12.36
N PHE A 431 12.61 15.40 12.54
CA PHE A 431 12.93 14.66 13.76
C PHE A 431 13.33 15.56 14.93
N ALA A 432 13.87 16.75 14.66
CA ALA A 432 14.20 17.74 15.68
C ALA A 432 12.93 18.38 16.25
N SER A 433 11.91 18.64 15.40
CA SER A 433 10.64 19.21 15.83
C SER A 433 9.70 18.18 16.46
N GLN A 434 9.71 16.96 15.91
CA GLN A 434 8.90 15.82 16.38
C GLN A 434 9.77 14.56 16.43
N PRO A 435 10.25 14.13 17.61
CA PRO A 435 11.11 12.98 17.76
C PRO A 435 10.51 11.71 17.16
N ARG A 436 11.38 10.80 16.74
CA ARG A 436 10.99 9.46 16.30
C ARG A 436 10.30 8.73 17.46
N ALA A 437 9.16 8.11 17.18
CA ALA A 437 8.51 7.21 18.14
C ALA A 437 9.40 5.99 18.40
N TRP A 438 9.77 5.75 19.66
CA TRP A 438 10.59 4.60 20.02
C TRP A 438 10.50 4.25 21.51
N GLN A 439 9.98 3.07 21.80
CA GLN A 439 9.73 2.61 23.17
C GLN A 439 10.96 1.98 23.86
N TRP A 440 12.00 1.64 23.10
CA TRP A 440 13.17 0.94 23.63
C TRP A 440 14.37 1.88 23.63
N GLY A 441 14.75 2.32 24.84
CA GLY A 441 15.92 3.14 25.02
C GLY A 441 17.20 2.34 24.87
N SER A 442 18.29 3.03 24.57
CA SER A 442 19.64 2.85 25.09
C SER A 442 20.78 2.93 24.10
N GLN A 443 20.52 3.03 22.80
CA GLN A 443 21.63 3.35 21.87
C GLN A 443 21.48 4.79 21.42
N PRO A 444 22.56 5.59 21.42
CA PRO A 444 22.54 6.90 20.78
C PRO A 444 22.12 6.73 19.32
N SER A 445 20.96 7.26 18.98
CA SER A 445 20.48 7.27 17.59
C SER A 445 20.95 8.54 16.92
N ILE A 446 21.21 8.48 15.61
CA ILE A 446 21.56 9.63 14.79
C ILE A 446 20.43 10.66 14.81
N ALA A 447 19.19 10.22 14.93
CA ALA A 447 18.02 11.10 15.03
C ALA A 447 17.41 11.08 16.45
N PRO A 448 16.89 12.22 16.93
CA PRO A 448 16.18 12.29 18.20
C PRO A 448 15.02 11.27 18.24
N HIS A 449 14.89 10.59 19.39
CA HIS A 449 13.79 9.64 19.64
C HIS A 449 13.22 9.85 21.04
N ALA A 450 11.92 9.56 21.17
CA ALA A 450 11.20 9.65 22.43
C ALA A 450 10.08 8.60 22.49
N SER A 451 9.69 8.22 23.71
CA SER A 451 8.59 7.30 23.94
C SER A 451 7.23 7.89 23.53
N ASP A 452 7.12 9.20 23.51
CA ASP A 452 5.98 9.99 23.08
C ASP A 452 6.20 10.67 21.72
N GLY A 453 7.17 10.21 20.94
CA GLY A 453 7.45 10.72 19.60
C GLY A 453 6.32 10.47 18.61
N TYR A 454 6.20 11.36 17.63
CA TYR A 454 5.12 11.31 16.61
C TYR A 454 5.61 10.99 15.19
N THR A 455 6.92 11.05 14.93
CA THR A 455 7.47 10.67 13.63
C THR A 455 7.68 9.17 13.57
N MET A 456 7.00 8.52 12.64
CA MET A 456 7.14 7.09 12.38
C MET A 456 8.29 6.85 11.42
N SER A 457 9.25 6.03 11.81
CA SER A 457 10.38 5.65 10.94
C SER A 457 10.79 4.22 11.19
N TYR A 458 10.80 3.41 10.13
CA TYR A 458 11.09 1.99 10.18
C TYR A 458 11.84 1.54 8.90
N PRO A 459 12.83 0.62 9.00
CA PRO A 459 13.65 0.23 7.84
C PRO A 459 12.89 -0.40 6.68
N ALA A 460 11.83 -1.18 6.95
CA ALA A 460 11.00 -1.75 5.91
C ALA A 460 9.96 -0.73 5.43
N ALA A 461 10.16 -0.17 4.25
CA ALA A 461 9.27 0.84 3.68
C ALA A 461 7.85 0.32 3.46
N GLY A 462 7.67 -0.93 3.04
CA GLY A 462 6.37 -1.58 2.91
C GLY A 462 5.59 -1.58 4.22
N ALA A 463 6.23 -1.96 5.33
CA ALA A 463 5.62 -1.95 6.65
C ALA A 463 5.24 -0.53 7.11
N LEU A 464 6.10 0.44 6.83
CA LEU A 464 5.82 1.85 7.16
C LEU A 464 4.62 2.39 6.36
N ARG A 465 4.45 1.95 5.10
CA ARG A 465 3.26 2.25 4.28
C ARG A 465 2.00 1.54 4.78
N GLY A 466 2.11 0.29 5.21
CA GLY A 466 1.01 -0.43 5.86
C GLY A 466 0.52 0.30 7.11
N MET A 467 1.45 0.81 7.94
CA MET A 467 1.10 1.67 9.07
C MET A 467 0.41 2.96 8.61
N GLN A 468 0.91 3.62 7.56
CA GLN A 468 0.26 4.81 7.00
C GLN A 468 -1.18 4.52 6.59
N LEU A 469 -1.42 3.42 5.87
CA LEU A 469 -2.77 3.01 5.46
C LEU A 469 -3.69 2.77 6.66
N GLY A 470 -3.25 2.01 7.65
CA GLY A 470 -4.02 1.79 8.86
C GLY A 470 -4.38 3.10 9.61
N TYR A 471 -3.46 4.06 9.60
CA TYR A 471 -3.69 5.38 10.19
C TYR A 471 -4.72 6.21 9.40
N LEU A 472 -4.64 6.19 8.06
CA LEU A 472 -5.59 6.85 7.17
C LEU A 472 -7.01 6.30 7.30
N GLU A 473 -7.15 4.99 7.48
CA GLU A 473 -8.45 4.33 7.68
C GLU A 473 -9.17 4.74 8.97
N GLN A 474 -8.49 5.50 9.86
CA GLN A 474 -9.09 6.16 11.01
C GLN A 474 -9.57 7.59 10.69
N GLY A 475 -9.58 8.03 9.44
CA GLY A 475 -9.92 9.40 9.04
C GLY A 475 -8.83 10.43 9.31
N ARG A 476 -7.61 10.00 9.63
CA ARG A 476 -6.49 10.87 10.02
C ARG A 476 -5.57 11.14 8.86
N GLN A 477 -5.01 12.33 8.81
CA GLN A 477 -4.13 12.74 7.71
C GLN A 477 -2.67 12.37 7.96
N SER A 478 -1.96 12.06 6.90
CA SER A 478 -0.55 11.68 6.98
C SER A 478 0.20 11.98 5.69
N VAL A 479 1.53 12.05 5.82
CA VAL A 479 2.44 12.13 4.68
C VAL A 479 3.52 11.07 4.87
N PHE A 480 3.75 10.27 3.85
CA PHE A 480 4.90 9.38 3.76
C PHE A 480 6.01 10.06 2.95
N VAL A 481 7.25 10.04 3.46
CA VAL A 481 8.42 10.54 2.75
C VAL A 481 9.42 9.41 2.58
N GLY A 482 9.67 9.03 1.33
CA GLY A 482 10.54 7.93 0.97
C GLY A 482 11.74 8.35 0.13
N ALA A 483 12.81 7.56 0.23
CA ALA A 483 14.05 7.74 -0.51
C ALA A 483 14.41 6.55 -1.39
N SER A 484 13.73 5.43 -1.26
CA SER A 484 14.14 4.17 -1.87
C SER A 484 13.52 3.96 -3.25
N VAL A 485 14.32 3.45 -4.18
CA VAL A 485 13.89 2.97 -5.48
C VAL A 485 13.00 1.72 -5.37
N HIS A 486 13.11 0.98 -4.27
CA HIS A 486 12.44 -0.31 -4.06
C HIS A 486 11.11 -0.20 -3.30
N GLU A 487 10.60 1.01 -3.09
CA GLU A 487 9.30 1.20 -2.41
C GLU A 487 8.15 0.85 -3.35
N ASP A 488 7.47 -0.26 -3.10
CA ASP A 488 6.34 -0.71 -3.92
C ASP A 488 5.12 0.21 -3.73
N MET A 489 5.10 1.31 -4.51
CA MET A 489 3.94 2.20 -4.59
C MET A 489 2.69 1.49 -5.09
N SER A 490 2.85 0.43 -5.90
CA SER A 490 1.73 -0.25 -6.51
C SER A 490 0.90 -1.03 -5.49
N ALA A 491 1.54 -1.64 -4.49
CA ALA A 491 0.85 -2.32 -3.40
C ALA A 491 0.03 -1.33 -2.55
N ALA A 492 0.62 -0.19 -2.17
CA ALA A 492 -0.06 0.84 -1.41
C ALA A 492 -1.25 1.44 -2.17
N SER A 493 -1.08 1.72 -3.46
CA SER A 493 -2.15 2.23 -4.33
C SER A 493 -3.29 1.25 -4.47
N ARG A 494 -3.00 -0.04 -4.69
CA ARG A 494 -4.05 -1.09 -4.76
C ARG A 494 -4.80 -1.22 -3.44
N SER A 495 -4.09 -1.26 -2.31
CA SER A 495 -4.73 -1.38 -1.00
C SER A 495 -5.59 -0.16 -0.68
N TYR A 496 -5.12 1.04 -0.98
CA TYR A 496 -5.90 2.26 -0.80
C TYR A 496 -7.14 2.30 -1.73
N THR A 497 -6.99 1.91 -3.00
CA THR A 497 -8.11 1.84 -3.95
C THR A 497 -9.15 0.81 -3.49
N ALA A 498 -8.71 -0.35 -2.96
CA ALA A 498 -9.60 -1.33 -2.37
C ALA A 498 -10.30 -0.80 -1.12
N ALA A 499 -9.60 -0.04 -0.27
CA ALA A 499 -10.19 0.63 0.89
C ALA A 499 -11.24 1.66 0.46
N LEU A 500 -10.99 2.45 -0.60
CA LEU A 500 -11.99 3.37 -1.16
C LEU A 500 -13.24 2.65 -1.67
N ALA A 501 -13.06 1.55 -2.39
CA ALA A 501 -14.16 0.77 -2.95
C ALA A 501 -15.02 0.09 -1.86
N SER A 502 -14.43 -0.25 -0.71
CA SER A 502 -15.12 -0.90 0.41
C SER A 502 -15.86 0.07 1.33
N GLN A 503 -15.69 1.38 1.17
CA GLN A 503 -16.31 2.37 2.03
C GLN A 503 -17.71 2.77 1.54
N PRO A 504 -18.65 3.09 2.47
CA PRO A 504 -19.92 3.69 2.11
C PRO A 504 -19.74 5.01 1.34
N SER A 505 -20.63 5.32 0.42
CA SER A 505 -20.55 6.56 -0.39
C SER A 505 -20.58 7.86 0.43
N SER A 506 -21.01 7.81 1.70
CA SER A 506 -20.97 8.93 2.65
C SER A 506 -19.61 9.14 3.33
N THR A 507 -18.65 8.23 3.16
CA THR A 507 -17.34 8.27 3.79
C THR A 507 -16.36 9.07 2.94
N SER A 508 -15.57 9.94 3.57
CA SER A 508 -14.50 10.70 2.94
C SER A 508 -13.16 10.35 3.57
N LEU A 509 -12.46 9.36 3.03
CA LEU A 509 -11.10 9.01 3.46
C LEU A 509 -10.12 10.13 3.13
N PRO A 510 -9.17 10.45 4.02
CA PRO A 510 -8.03 11.30 3.69
C PRO A 510 -7.24 10.74 2.50
N SER A 511 -6.63 11.61 1.71
CA SER A 511 -5.79 11.20 0.58
C SER A 511 -4.54 10.45 1.04
N LEU A 512 -4.12 9.47 0.26
CA LEU A 512 -2.83 8.80 0.44
C LEU A 512 -1.72 9.70 -0.11
N ASN A 513 -1.00 10.39 0.78
CA ASN A 513 0.01 11.37 0.40
C ASN A 513 1.42 10.79 0.51
N THR A 514 2.16 10.82 -0.59
CA THR A 514 3.53 10.34 -0.70
C THR A 514 4.44 11.40 -1.28
N ILE A 515 5.63 11.58 -0.69
CA ILE A 515 6.71 12.41 -1.22
C ILE A 515 7.90 11.51 -1.49
N LEU A 516 8.43 11.57 -2.71
CA LEU A 516 9.59 10.82 -3.15
C LEU A 516 10.77 11.77 -3.31
N SER A 517 11.88 11.47 -2.63
CA SER A 517 13.09 12.30 -2.63
C SER A 517 14.01 12.03 -3.83
N HIS A 518 13.92 10.87 -4.44
CA HIS A 518 14.62 10.50 -5.66
C HIS A 518 13.68 10.45 -6.86
N GLN A 519 14.19 10.95 -7.99
CA GLN A 519 13.49 10.83 -9.26
C GLN A 519 13.81 9.47 -9.89
N SER A 520 13.07 8.43 -9.47
CA SER A 520 13.10 7.12 -10.13
C SER A 520 12.08 7.10 -11.25
N ALA A 521 12.54 6.89 -12.46
CA ALA A 521 11.67 6.76 -13.64
C ALA A 521 10.64 5.63 -13.45
N GLU A 522 11.04 4.54 -12.82
CA GLU A 522 10.16 3.41 -12.52
C GLU A 522 9.01 3.78 -11.57
N GLN A 523 9.29 4.54 -10.52
CA GLN A 523 8.25 4.94 -9.55
C GLN A 523 7.20 5.86 -10.16
N VAL A 524 7.62 6.79 -11.01
CA VAL A 524 6.72 7.64 -11.79
C VAL A 524 5.84 6.78 -12.69
N THR A 525 6.45 5.86 -13.42
CA THR A 525 5.76 4.95 -14.32
C THR A 525 4.77 4.07 -13.57
N ASN A 526 5.19 3.44 -12.46
CA ASN A 526 4.32 2.60 -11.63
C ASN A 526 3.11 3.36 -11.07
N ALA A 527 3.30 4.63 -10.70
CA ALA A 527 2.19 5.46 -10.23
C ALA A 527 1.18 5.82 -11.35
N LEU A 528 1.66 5.98 -12.59
CA LEU A 528 0.83 6.35 -13.74
C LEU A 528 0.22 5.15 -14.48
N ASP A 529 0.81 3.96 -14.39
CA ASP A 529 0.32 2.75 -15.08
C ASP A 529 -0.96 2.18 -14.43
N GLN A 530 -1.26 2.54 -13.19
CA GLN A 530 -2.48 2.09 -12.49
C GLN A 530 -3.69 2.93 -12.89
N ARG A 531 -4.28 2.64 -14.05
CA ARG A 531 -5.36 3.43 -14.66
C ARG A 531 -6.62 3.56 -13.82
N ASP A 532 -6.90 2.61 -12.95
CA ASP A 532 -8.10 2.60 -12.10
C ASP A 532 -7.88 3.28 -10.74
N ALA A 533 -6.63 3.55 -10.38
CA ALA A 533 -6.30 4.24 -9.16
C ALA A 533 -6.48 5.77 -9.32
N PRO A 534 -7.10 6.45 -8.36
CA PRO A 534 -7.31 7.90 -8.40
C PRO A 534 -6.01 8.66 -8.10
N THR A 535 -5.00 8.55 -8.97
CA THR A 535 -3.64 9.02 -8.74
C THR A 535 -3.38 10.37 -9.41
N THR A 536 -2.68 11.27 -8.70
CA THR A 536 -2.06 12.47 -9.23
C THR A 536 -0.58 12.49 -8.89
N VAL A 537 0.28 12.62 -9.89
CA VAL A 537 1.74 12.77 -9.73
C VAL A 537 2.10 14.22 -9.97
N TYR A 538 2.76 14.87 -9.01
CA TYR A 538 3.17 16.26 -9.05
C TYR A 538 4.66 16.37 -9.34
N PHE A 539 5.01 17.26 -10.24
CA PHE A 539 6.36 17.58 -10.69
C PHE A 539 6.65 19.08 -10.45
N PRO A 540 6.97 19.50 -9.24
CA PRO A 540 7.24 20.91 -8.96
C PRO A 540 8.46 21.39 -9.75
N ALA A 541 8.34 22.56 -10.37
CA ALA A 541 9.40 23.15 -11.17
C ALA A 541 10.52 23.75 -10.33
N ASP A 542 10.25 24.06 -9.07
CA ASP A 542 11.17 24.68 -8.11
C ASP A 542 10.66 24.50 -6.68
N SER A 543 11.43 25.01 -5.73
CA SER A 543 11.10 24.91 -4.29
C SER A 543 9.79 25.59 -3.91
N ASN A 544 9.40 26.70 -4.56
CA ASN A 544 8.13 27.38 -4.27
C ASN A 544 6.93 26.55 -4.74
N CYS A 545 7.05 25.91 -5.90
CA CYS A 545 6.08 24.93 -6.39
C CYS A 545 5.98 23.73 -5.41
N ALA A 546 7.13 23.23 -4.96
CA ALA A 546 7.18 22.07 -4.08
C ALA A 546 6.55 22.33 -2.70
N VAL A 547 6.75 23.51 -2.11
CA VAL A 547 6.16 23.86 -0.81
C VAL A 547 4.65 24.07 -0.90
N VAL A 548 4.13 24.57 -2.02
CA VAL A 548 2.69 24.71 -2.26
C VAL A 548 1.99 23.35 -2.36
N THR A 549 2.66 22.35 -2.89
CA THR A 549 2.05 21.04 -3.22
C THR A 549 1.54 20.26 -2.01
N PRO A 550 2.26 20.09 -0.88
CA PRO A 550 1.73 19.42 0.31
C PRO A 550 0.44 20.03 0.84
N ASP A 551 0.28 21.36 0.77
CA ASP A 551 -0.97 22.04 1.15
C ASP A 551 -2.13 21.61 0.24
N MET A 552 -1.89 21.48 -1.08
CA MET A 552 -2.87 20.96 -2.03
C MET A 552 -3.20 19.49 -1.77
N MET A 553 -2.18 18.65 -1.55
CA MET A 553 -2.33 17.22 -1.27
C MET A 553 -3.17 16.97 -0.01
N LEU A 554 -2.88 17.69 1.07
CA LEU A 554 -3.60 17.60 2.35
C LEU A 554 -5.00 18.23 2.32
N SER A 555 -5.31 19.02 1.29
CA SER A 555 -6.66 19.57 1.06
C SER A 555 -7.56 18.62 0.28
N SER A 556 -6.98 17.58 -0.35
CA SER A 556 -7.72 16.61 -1.15
C SER A 556 -8.16 15.42 -0.31
N THR A 557 -9.22 14.74 -0.77
CA THR A 557 -9.71 13.49 -0.19
C THR A 557 -9.88 12.46 -1.29
N GLN A 558 -9.74 11.17 -0.95
CA GLN A 558 -9.95 10.05 -1.85
C GLN A 558 -9.03 10.04 -3.10
N VAL A 559 -7.83 10.63 -2.96
CA VAL A 559 -6.82 10.72 -4.01
C VAL A 559 -5.52 10.10 -3.55
N ILE A 560 -4.79 9.50 -4.46
CA ILE A 560 -3.39 9.09 -4.26
C ILE A 560 -2.52 10.21 -4.81
N ASN A 561 -1.87 10.95 -3.92
CA ASN A 561 -0.97 12.03 -4.29
C ASN A 561 0.49 11.58 -4.20
N VAL A 562 1.24 11.79 -5.26
CA VAL A 562 2.67 11.50 -5.33
C VAL A 562 3.41 12.78 -5.71
N LEU A 563 4.21 13.31 -4.80
CA LEU A 563 5.05 14.49 -5.03
C LEU A 563 6.49 14.06 -5.27
N HIS A 564 7.07 14.45 -6.38
CA HIS A 564 8.51 14.33 -6.65
C HIS A 564 9.22 15.59 -6.18
N ALA A 565 9.96 15.51 -5.07
CA ALA A 565 10.76 16.60 -4.51
C ALA A 565 12.22 16.19 -4.49
N SER A 566 13.04 16.78 -5.37
CA SER A 566 14.46 16.41 -5.45
C SER A 566 15.23 16.82 -4.18
N ASP A 567 16.20 15.99 -3.77
CA ASP A 567 17.17 16.31 -2.73
C ASP A 567 18.43 17.01 -3.33
N THR A 568 18.19 17.87 -4.30
CA THR A 568 19.23 18.67 -4.95
C THR A 568 18.94 20.16 -4.85
N THR A 569 20.01 20.98 -4.91
CA THR A 569 19.87 22.44 -4.86
C THR A 569 19.61 22.96 -6.26
N GLN A 570 18.40 23.43 -6.52
CA GLN A 570 17.97 23.95 -7.83
C GLN A 570 17.62 25.45 -7.77
N PRO A 571 17.69 26.18 -8.90
CA PRO A 571 17.21 27.56 -8.98
C PRO A 571 15.71 27.65 -8.70
N THR A 572 15.27 28.78 -8.12
CA THR A 572 13.86 29.07 -7.89
C THR A 572 13.37 30.08 -8.93
N TRP A 573 12.28 29.73 -9.62
CA TRP A 573 11.80 30.42 -10.81
C TRP A 573 10.56 31.26 -10.60
N LEU A 574 9.63 30.76 -9.77
CA LEU A 574 8.29 31.32 -9.59
C LEU A 574 8.11 31.91 -8.21
N THR A 575 7.43 33.04 -8.13
CA THR A 575 6.91 33.54 -6.85
C THR A 575 5.86 32.56 -6.29
N THR A 576 5.61 32.58 -4.99
CA THR A 576 4.60 31.71 -4.34
C THR A 576 3.24 31.79 -5.02
N LYS A 577 2.81 33.00 -5.40
CA LYS A 577 1.54 33.21 -6.14
C LYS A 577 1.56 32.53 -7.50
N ALA A 578 2.63 32.67 -8.26
CA ALA A 578 2.78 32.05 -9.57
C ALA A 578 2.94 30.52 -9.45
N ALA A 579 3.66 30.04 -8.44
CA ALA A 579 3.81 28.64 -8.14
C ALA A 579 2.46 27.97 -7.83
N ARG A 580 1.64 28.59 -6.99
CA ARG A 580 0.28 28.10 -6.70
C ARG A 580 -0.58 28.02 -7.98
N ALA A 581 -0.53 29.06 -8.82
CA ALA A 581 -1.25 29.06 -10.10
C ALA A 581 -0.74 27.96 -11.05
N GLN A 582 0.57 27.75 -11.13
CA GLN A 582 1.23 26.71 -11.93
C GLN A 582 0.78 25.31 -11.49
N MET A 583 0.86 25.01 -10.19
CA MET A 583 0.51 23.69 -9.66
C MET A 583 -0.98 23.37 -9.84
N HIS A 584 -1.85 24.36 -9.72
CA HIS A 584 -3.28 24.20 -10.03
C HIS A 584 -3.55 24.01 -11.52
N ALA A 585 -2.83 24.72 -12.40
CA ALA A 585 -3.03 24.60 -13.84
C ALA A 585 -2.55 23.25 -14.42
N GLY A 586 -1.57 22.61 -13.77
CA GLY A 586 -0.98 21.34 -14.21
C GLY A 586 -0.07 21.44 -15.44
N LEU A 587 -0.26 22.45 -16.27
CA LEU A 587 0.49 22.72 -17.50
C LEU A 587 0.45 24.23 -17.80
N ALA A 588 1.60 24.86 -18.02
CA ALA A 588 1.65 26.28 -18.39
C ALA A 588 2.84 26.65 -19.27
N THR A 589 2.66 27.68 -20.06
CA THR A 589 3.73 28.36 -20.83
C THR A 589 4.41 29.39 -19.93
N TRP A 590 5.75 29.39 -19.87
CA TRP A 590 6.51 30.36 -19.12
C TRP A 590 6.93 31.53 -20.01
N ASN A 591 6.22 32.63 -19.88
CA ASN A 591 6.35 33.79 -20.78
C ASN A 591 7.75 34.44 -20.76
N PHE A 592 8.48 34.38 -19.62
CA PHE A 592 9.80 34.97 -19.54
C PHE A 592 10.86 34.21 -20.34
N ALA A 593 10.58 32.97 -20.75
CA ALA A 593 11.44 32.11 -21.55
C ALA A 593 10.74 31.66 -22.85
N SER A 594 9.72 32.36 -23.32
CA SER A 594 8.90 31.92 -24.45
C SER A 594 8.67 33.01 -25.49
N HIS A 595 8.67 32.60 -26.76
CA HIS A 595 8.14 33.39 -27.86
C HIS A 595 6.66 33.05 -28.13
N THR A 596 5.84 34.05 -28.50
CA THR A 596 4.41 33.85 -28.74
C THR A 596 4.12 32.93 -29.92
N SER A 597 4.94 33.02 -31.00
CA SER A 597 4.84 32.17 -32.19
C SER A 597 6.10 31.29 -32.29
N PRO A 598 6.14 30.15 -31.63
CA PRO A 598 7.35 29.33 -31.57
C PRO A 598 7.58 28.53 -32.85
N ASP A 599 8.83 28.23 -33.13
CA ASP A 599 9.26 27.26 -34.12
C ASP A 599 9.49 25.88 -33.50
N ILE A 600 9.80 25.85 -32.18
CA ILE A 600 9.99 24.65 -31.37
C ILE A 600 9.48 24.89 -29.94
N VAL A 601 9.01 23.83 -29.30
CA VAL A 601 8.62 23.83 -27.89
C VAL A 601 9.55 22.94 -27.09
N LEU A 602 10.13 23.47 -25.99
CA LEU A 602 10.83 22.68 -25.00
C LEU A 602 9.99 22.60 -23.73
N ALA A 603 9.71 21.39 -23.27
CA ALA A 603 8.86 21.13 -22.12
C ALA A 603 9.64 20.41 -20.99
N ALA A 604 9.31 20.73 -19.75
CA ALA A 604 9.97 20.20 -18.56
C ALA A 604 8.98 19.65 -17.55
N CYS A 605 9.30 18.51 -16.94
CA CYS A 605 8.63 17.94 -15.77
C CYS A 605 9.59 17.92 -14.57
N GLY A 606 9.28 18.69 -13.52
CA GLY A 606 10.09 18.73 -12.29
C GLY A 606 11.24 19.76 -12.33
N ASP A 607 11.88 19.94 -11.19
CA ASP A 607 12.87 21.00 -10.96
C ASP A 607 14.18 20.80 -11.73
N ILE A 608 14.71 19.58 -11.78
CA ILE A 608 15.94 19.26 -12.54
C ILE A 608 15.67 19.47 -14.04
N ALA A 609 14.61 18.86 -14.57
CA ALA A 609 14.23 19.03 -15.98
C ALA A 609 14.01 20.50 -16.35
N THR A 610 13.40 21.28 -15.45
CA THR A 610 13.16 22.71 -15.67
C THR A 610 14.47 23.50 -15.79
N THR A 611 15.45 23.19 -14.95
CA THR A 611 16.77 23.81 -15.01
C THR A 611 17.47 23.45 -16.32
N GLU A 612 17.43 22.20 -16.74
CA GLU A 612 18.08 21.74 -17.98
C GLU A 612 17.42 22.30 -19.23
N VAL A 613 16.08 22.34 -19.25
CA VAL A 613 15.32 22.93 -20.37
C VAL A 613 15.59 24.42 -20.52
N LEU A 614 15.62 25.19 -19.43
CA LEU A 614 15.92 26.62 -19.50
C LEU A 614 17.37 26.87 -19.95
N ALA A 615 18.32 26.09 -19.47
CA ALA A 615 19.71 26.18 -19.94
C ALA A 615 19.85 25.81 -21.43
N ALA A 616 19.11 24.81 -21.91
CA ALA A 616 19.07 24.46 -23.33
C ALA A 616 18.47 25.61 -24.18
N ILE A 617 17.39 26.25 -23.70
CA ILE A 617 16.78 27.41 -24.38
C ILE A 617 17.82 28.55 -24.50
N GLU A 618 18.60 28.82 -23.46
CA GLU A 618 19.64 29.84 -23.52
C GLU A 618 20.74 29.50 -24.54
N LEU A 619 21.21 28.26 -24.56
CA LEU A 619 22.19 27.76 -25.56
C LEU A 619 21.66 27.94 -26.99
N ILE A 620 20.40 27.55 -27.24
CA ILE A 620 19.75 27.66 -28.56
C ILE A 620 19.61 29.13 -28.98
N THR A 621 19.06 29.98 -28.12
CA THR A 621 18.79 31.38 -28.45
C THR A 621 20.06 32.20 -28.59
N HIS A 622 21.10 31.87 -27.86
CA HIS A 622 22.43 32.51 -28.00
C HIS A 622 23.12 32.10 -29.30
N SER A 623 23.12 30.83 -29.64
CA SER A 623 23.80 30.30 -30.82
C SER A 623 22.99 30.52 -32.11
N CYS A 624 21.67 30.53 -32.03
CA CYS A 624 20.73 30.60 -33.13
C CYS A 624 19.64 31.66 -32.84
N PRO A 625 19.95 32.97 -32.91
CA PRO A 625 18.99 34.03 -32.55
C PRO A 625 17.69 34.07 -33.39
N ALA A 626 17.70 33.44 -34.56
CA ALA A 626 16.51 33.30 -35.39
C ALA A 626 15.48 32.29 -34.86
N ALA A 627 15.90 31.37 -33.98
CA ALA A 627 15.04 30.35 -33.44
C ALA A 627 14.09 30.90 -32.35
N ARG A 628 12.80 30.71 -32.55
CA ARG A 628 11.76 31.12 -31.60
C ARG A 628 11.33 29.94 -30.76
N VAL A 629 11.76 29.94 -29.52
CA VAL A 629 11.50 28.84 -28.59
C VAL A 629 10.34 29.18 -27.66
N ARG A 630 9.57 28.16 -27.25
CA ARG A 630 8.58 28.24 -26.17
C ARG A 630 8.96 27.28 -25.07
N CYS A 631 8.98 27.80 -23.85
CA CYS A 631 9.14 26.99 -22.63
C CYS A 631 7.77 26.61 -22.08
N VAL A 632 7.57 25.30 -21.83
CA VAL A 632 6.36 24.76 -21.21
C VAL A 632 6.76 23.99 -19.96
N ASN A 633 6.05 24.22 -18.87
CA ASN A 633 6.23 23.42 -17.65
C ASN A 633 5.01 22.53 -17.40
N ILE A 634 5.24 21.25 -17.21
CA ILE A 634 4.27 20.22 -16.88
C ILE A 634 4.42 19.93 -15.38
N SER A 635 3.46 20.36 -14.58
CA SER A 635 3.54 20.27 -13.12
C SER A 635 2.72 19.13 -12.51
N SER A 636 1.83 18.49 -13.28
CA SER A 636 1.12 17.31 -12.81
C SER A 636 0.61 16.42 -13.94
N LEU A 637 0.61 15.11 -13.65
CA LEU A 637 0.08 14.05 -14.51
C LEU A 637 -0.85 13.15 -13.70
N THR A 638 -1.79 12.55 -14.39
CA THR A 638 -2.64 11.46 -13.87
C THR A 638 -2.54 10.26 -14.82
N PRO A 639 -2.97 9.05 -14.42
CA PRO A 639 -3.09 7.91 -15.34
C PRO A 639 -3.92 8.17 -16.58
N ARG A 640 -4.74 9.23 -16.56
CA ARG A 640 -5.66 9.60 -17.65
C ARG A 640 -5.25 10.84 -18.42
N GLY A 641 -4.18 11.55 -18.01
CA GLY A 641 -3.72 12.73 -18.71
C GLY A 641 -2.98 13.76 -17.90
N PHE A 642 -2.91 14.96 -18.44
CA PHE A 642 -2.25 16.11 -17.83
C PHE A 642 -3.16 16.83 -16.82
N GLY A 643 -2.57 17.45 -15.83
CA GLY A 643 -3.25 18.13 -14.75
C GLY A 643 -3.52 17.23 -13.54
N THR A 644 -4.40 17.68 -12.65
CA THR A 644 -4.85 16.91 -11.49
C THR A 644 -6.19 16.25 -11.78
N LEU A 645 -6.60 15.29 -10.93
CA LEU A 645 -7.94 14.68 -11.07
C LEU A 645 -9.06 15.70 -10.93
N ALA A 646 -8.88 16.72 -10.07
CA ALA A 646 -9.85 17.80 -9.88
C ALA A 646 -9.85 18.82 -11.03
N GLN A 647 -8.71 18.99 -11.69
CA GLN A 647 -8.52 19.96 -12.76
C GLN A 647 -7.74 19.33 -13.93
N PRO A 648 -8.37 18.44 -14.71
CA PRO A 648 -7.74 17.83 -15.87
C PRO A 648 -7.53 18.86 -16.99
N VAL A 649 -6.37 18.81 -17.61
CA VAL A 649 -6.05 19.65 -18.78
C VAL A 649 -6.81 19.14 -20.00
N SER A 650 -7.55 20.00 -20.65
CA SER A 650 -8.29 19.62 -21.87
C SER A 650 -7.35 19.43 -23.08
N ARG A 651 -7.77 18.62 -24.06
CA ARG A 651 -7.05 18.45 -25.33
C ARG A 651 -6.79 19.78 -26.02
N ARG A 652 -7.79 20.72 -25.99
CA ARG A 652 -7.66 22.04 -26.56
C ARG A 652 -6.59 22.87 -25.84
N THR A 653 -6.52 22.78 -24.52
CA THR A 653 -5.51 23.49 -23.75
C THR A 653 -4.13 22.93 -24.05
N LEU A 654 -3.95 21.61 -24.10
CA LEU A 654 -2.69 20.98 -24.47
C LEU A 654 -2.25 21.45 -25.88
N ALA A 655 -3.10 21.28 -26.87
CA ALA A 655 -2.82 21.69 -28.27
C ALA A 655 -2.43 23.16 -28.41
N ARG A 656 -3.04 24.06 -27.63
CA ARG A 656 -2.68 25.49 -27.61
C ARG A 656 -1.32 25.73 -26.94
N THR A 657 -0.99 24.98 -25.91
CA THR A 657 0.24 25.17 -25.14
C THR A 657 1.45 24.60 -25.87
N VAL A 658 1.37 23.34 -26.33
CA VAL A 658 2.47 22.66 -27.03
C VAL A 658 2.43 22.81 -28.56
N THR A 659 1.40 23.45 -29.10
CA THR A 659 1.10 23.54 -30.54
C THR A 659 0.64 22.20 -31.14
N THR A 660 0.23 22.18 -32.41
CA THR A 660 -0.20 20.95 -33.10
C THR A 660 0.72 20.56 -34.26
N THR A 661 1.68 21.41 -34.59
CA THR A 661 2.49 21.26 -35.84
C THR A 661 3.98 21.47 -35.62
N LYS A 662 4.38 21.97 -34.46
CA LYS A 662 5.78 22.26 -34.17
C LYS A 662 6.42 21.11 -33.36
N PRO A 663 7.71 20.83 -33.54
CA PRO A 663 8.39 19.84 -32.74
C PRO A 663 8.36 20.22 -31.26
N VAL A 664 8.22 19.19 -30.42
CA VAL A 664 8.17 19.31 -28.96
C VAL A 664 9.19 18.39 -28.35
N ILE A 665 10.14 18.93 -27.62
CA ILE A 665 11.14 18.18 -26.86
C ILE A 665 10.75 18.22 -25.39
N ILE A 666 10.70 17.07 -24.74
CA ILE A 666 10.23 16.95 -23.34
C ILE A 666 11.33 16.29 -22.50
N ALA A 667 11.82 16.98 -21.47
CA ALA A 667 12.60 16.36 -20.41
C ALA A 667 11.69 15.80 -19.31
N TYR A 668 11.75 14.48 -19.07
CA TYR A 668 10.76 13.76 -18.26
C TYR A 668 11.41 12.79 -17.29
N PRO A 669 11.11 12.88 -15.97
CA PRO A 669 11.66 11.98 -14.94
C PRO A 669 10.85 10.67 -14.79
N GLY A 670 10.48 10.03 -15.88
CA GLY A 670 9.74 8.78 -15.95
C GLY A 670 10.13 8.02 -17.20
N GLU A 671 9.61 6.82 -17.40
CA GLU A 671 9.85 6.08 -18.63
C GLU A 671 9.06 6.70 -19.80
N GLU A 672 9.72 6.83 -20.94
CA GLU A 672 9.15 7.41 -22.17
C GLU A 672 7.77 6.82 -22.51
N ARG A 673 7.62 5.50 -22.38
CA ARG A 673 6.37 4.79 -22.71
C ARG A 673 5.15 5.31 -21.95
N SER A 674 5.30 5.71 -20.69
CA SER A 674 4.18 6.17 -19.86
C SER A 674 3.65 7.53 -20.34
N LEU A 675 4.56 8.47 -20.68
CA LEU A 675 4.20 9.76 -21.23
C LEU A 675 3.70 9.64 -22.67
N ALA A 676 4.33 8.80 -23.50
CA ALA A 676 3.90 8.54 -24.87
C ALA A 676 2.47 7.97 -24.91
N ALA A 677 2.13 7.02 -24.01
CA ALA A 677 0.77 6.49 -23.88
C ALA A 677 -0.25 7.60 -23.51
N THR A 678 0.15 8.50 -22.62
CA THR A 678 -0.69 9.67 -22.23
C THR A 678 -0.91 10.61 -23.41
N LEU A 679 0.15 10.95 -24.16
CA LEU A 679 0.06 11.80 -25.34
C LEU A 679 -0.82 11.17 -26.43
N PHE A 680 -0.65 9.87 -26.66
CA PHE A 680 -1.49 9.14 -27.61
C PHE A 680 -2.98 9.19 -27.23
N ALA A 681 -3.31 9.05 -25.94
CA ALA A 681 -4.69 9.16 -25.46
C ALA A 681 -5.29 10.56 -25.70
N TYR A 682 -4.45 11.61 -25.78
CA TYR A 682 -4.86 12.96 -26.15
C TYR A 682 -5.05 13.14 -27.68
N GLY A 683 -4.72 12.13 -28.48
CA GLY A 683 -4.87 12.17 -29.94
C GLY A 683 -3.88 13.12 -30.60
N VAL A 684 -2.71 13.31 -30.03
CA VAL A 684 -1.61 14.08 -30.63
C VAL A 684 -0.75 13.17 -31.51
N ASP A 685 -0.16 13.71 -32.57
CA ASP A 685 0.77 12.96 -33.43
C ASP A 685 2.06 12.68 -32.69
N GLY A 686 2.35 11.41 -32.45
CA GLY A 686 3.55 10.98 -31.76
C GLY A 686 4.86 11.44 -32.42
N ARG A 687 4.87 11.67 -33.75
CA ARG A 687 6.04 12.19 -34.48
C ARG A 687 6.42 13.61 -34.12
N GLN A 688 5.52 14.36 -33.49
CA GLN A 688 5.78 15.71 -33.02
C GLN A 688 6.63 15.74 -31.76
N PHE A 689 6.64 14.65 -30.97
CA PHE A 689 7.22 14.62 -29.63
C PHE A 689 8.52 13.81 -29.60
N ASP A 690 9.55 14.42 -29.01
CA ASP A 690 10.83 13.80 -28.67
C ASP A 690 10.96 13.82 -27.15
N ILE A 691 10.94 12.65 -26.51
CA ILE A 691 10.88 12.49 -25.06
C ILE A 691 12.26 12.04 -24.54
N HIS A 692 12.91 12.91 -23.81
CA HIS A 692 14.19 12.67 -23.12
C HIS A 692 13.89 12.23 -21.69
N SER A 693 13.81 10.93 -21.50
CA SER A 693 13.54 10.29 -20.21
C SER A 693 14.79 10.20 -19.35
N PHE A 694 14.65 10.42 -18.06
CA PHE A 694 15.73 10.22 -17.12
C PHE A 694 15.24 9.72 -15.76
N GLY A 695 16.13 9.02 -15.05
CA GLY A 695 15.99 8.65 -13.65
C GLY A 695 17.35 8.84 -12.97
N LEU A 696 17.37 9.28 -11.74
CA LEU A 696 18.64 9.47 -11.03
C LEU A 696 19.14 8.12 -10.51
N ALA A 697 20.37 7.76 -10.88
CA ALA A 697 21.01 6.57 -10.36
C ALA A 697 21.32 6.75 -8.85
N PRO A 698 21.10 5.72 -8.02
CA PRO A 698 21.25 5.84 -6.57
C PRO A 698 22.70 5.95 -6.09
N CYS A 699 23.71 5.65 -6.90
CA CYS A 699 25.11 5.62 -6.48
C CYS A 699 26.09 6.01 -7.59
N GLY A 700 27.03 6.85 -7.25
CA GLY A 700 28.34 6.98 -7.90
C GLY A 700 28.47 8.05 -8.98
N ASP A 701 27.41 8.44 -9.66
CA ASP A 701 27.45 9.44 -10.71
C ASP A 701 27.11 10.84 -10.18
N THR A 702 27.73 11.87 -10.76
CA THR A 702 27.26 13.24 -10.56
C THR A 702 25.94 13.45 -11.27
N LEU A 703 25.17 14.46 -10.88
CA LEU A 703 23.87 14.76 -11.50
C LEU A 703 24.01 14.93 -13.01
N MET A 704 24.97 15.75 -13.45
CA MET A 704 25.19 16.02 -14.86
C MET A 704 25.64 14.77 -15.62
N THR A 705 26.51 13.94 -15.04
CA THR A 705 26.93 12.67 -15.66
C THR A 705 25.73 11.74 -15.86
N SER A 706 24.86 11.64 -14.86
CA SER A 706 23.65 10.82 -14.97
C SER A 706 22.71 11.32 -16.08
N LEU A 707 22.53 12.63 -16.20
CA LEU A 707 21.70 13.23 -17.25
C LEU A 707 22.30 13.04 -18.66
N ILE A 708 23.63 13.21 -18.82
CA ILE A 708 24.33 12.97 -20.07
C ILE A 708 24.21 11.52 -20.52
N ASN A 709 24.41 10.57 -19.61
CA ASN A 709 24.32 9.14 -19.92
C ASN A 709 22.91 8.73 -20.40
N GLN A 710 21.89 9.48 -20.00
CA GLN A 710 20.49 9.27 -20.37
C GLN A 710 20.00 10.24 -21.45
N GLN A 711 20.90 11.03 -22.04
CA GLN A 711 20.61 12.00 -23.11
C GLN A 711 19.55 13.04 -22.71
N ALA A 712 19.50 13.44 -21.45
CA ALA A 712 18.52 14.39 -20.91
C ALA A 712 19.17 15.67 -20.35
N SER A 713 20.47 15.88 -20.58
CA SER A 713 21.17 17.09 -20.19
C SER A 713 20.79 18.27 -21.08
N ARG A 714 21.06 19.50 -20.61
CA ARG A 714 20.88 20.74 -21.39
C ARG A 714 21.53 20.69 -22.76
N TYR A 715 22.63 19.99 -22.88
CA TYR A 715 23.38 19.84 -24.14
C TYR A 715 22.68 18.88 -25.09
N ASP A 716 22.17 17.76 -24.59
CA ASP A 716 21.44 16.78 -25.39
C ASP A 716 20.12 17.38 -25.91
N LEU A 717 19.39 18.11 -25.04
CA LEU A 717 18.18 18.83 -25.41
C LEU A 717 18.45 19.92 -26.49
N ALA A 718 19.58 20.62 -26.39
CA ALA A 718 19.99 21.61 -27.39
C ALA A 718 20.38 20.95 -28.72
N ILE A 719 21.04 19.78 -28.71
CA ILE A 719 21.38 18.99 -29.90
C ILE A 719 20.09 18.51 -30.60
N ALA A 720 19.14 17.97 -29.85
CA ALA A 720 17.85 17.53 -30.37
C ALA A 720 17.08 18.72 -31.00
N ALA A 721 17.09 19.87 -30.33
CA ALA A 721 16.46 21.10 -30.86
C ALA A 721 17.13 21.61 -32.14
N ALA A 722 18.47 21.62 -32.20
CA ALA A 722 19.21 22.01 -33.41
C ALA A 722 18.86 21.10 -34.59
N THR A 723 18.77 19.79 -34.34
CA THR A 723 18.37 18.81 -35.35
C THR A 723 16.98 19.12 -35.91
N CYS A 724 16.00 19.32 -35.03
CA CYS A 724 14.61 19.65 -35.43
C CYS A 724 14.52 20.98 -36.16
N LEU A 725 15.19 22.05 -35.68
CA LEU A 725 15.17 23.38 -36.26
C LEU A 725 15.83 23.44 -37.67
N SER A 726 16.91 22.67 -37.85
CA SER A 726 17.56 22.52 -39.15
C SER A 726 16.69 21.74 -40.14
N ALA A 727 16.08 20.64 -39.70
CA ALA A 727 15.18 19.82 -40.52
C ALA A 727 13.93 20.62 -40.99
N THR A 728 13.49 21.57 -40.18
CA THR A 728 12.35 22.46 -40.52
C THR A 728 12.78 23.74 -41.27
N GLY A 729 14.08 23.92 -41.52
CA GLY A 729 14.61 25.07 -42.27
C GLY A 729 14.58 26.38 -41.49
N VAL A 730 14.39 26.37 -40.18
CA VAL A 730 14.39 27.58 -39.32
C VAL A 730 15.80 28.11 -39.11
N ILE A 731 16.79 27.21 -38.98
CA ILE A 731 18.21 27.54 -38.88
C ILE A 731 19.00 26.88 -40.00
N SER A 732 20.14 27.45 -40.36
CA SER A 732 21.02 26.83 -41.36
C SER A 732 21.65 25.54 -40.86
N SER A 733 22.07 24.64 -41.75
CA SER A 733 22.78 23.44 -41.38
C SER A 733 24.11 23.74 -40.67
N ASP A 734 24.76 24.84 -41.09
CA ASP A 734 26.04 25.27 -40.47
C ASP A 734 25.84 25.80 -39.05
N ASP A 735 24.76 26.53 -38.76
CA ASP A 735 24.45 27.00 -37.43
C ASP A 735 24.09 25.80 -36.52
N ALA A 736 23.31 24.84 -37.02
CA ALA A 736 22.97 23.63 -36.32
C ALA A 736 24.26 22.84 -35.98
N GLN A 737 25.15 22.67 -36.96
CA GLN A 737 26.40 21.97 -36.78
C GLN A 737 27.26 22.61 -35.69
N ARG A 738 27.44 23.95 -35.73
CA ARG A 738 28.21 24.70 -34.73
C ARG A 738 27.63 24.51 -33.32
N LEU A 739 26.32 24.62 -33.16
CA LEU A 739 25.67 24.40 -31.86
C LEU A 739 25.89 22.96 -31.35
N MET A 740 25.73 21.96 -32.22
CA MET A 740 25.92 20.55 -31.85
C MET A 740 27.39 20.27 -31.48
N GLU A 741 28.38 20.82 -32.19
CA GLU A 741 29.80 20.68 -31.86
C GLU A 741 30.11 21.33 -30.53
N HIS A 742 29.60 22.54 -30.27
CA HIS A 742 29.74 23.22 -28.98
C HIS A 742 29.19 22.38 -27.81
N CYS A 743 27.97 21.81 -27.98
CA CYS A 743 27.34 20.97 -26.98
C CYS A 743 28.11 19.66 -26.72
N ARG A 744 28.62 19.00 -27.78
CA ARG A 744 29.45 17.78 -27.63
C ARG A 744 30.76 18.07 -26.90
N ALA A 745 31.44 19.16 -27.20
CA ALA A 745 32.65 19.57 -26.49
C ALA A 745 32.38 19.86 -25.00
N ALA A 746 31.21 20.48 -24.67
CA ALA A 746 30.81 20.71 -23.30
C ALA A 746 30.47 19.41 -22.55
N ILE A 747 29.84 18.44 -23.21
CA ILE A 747 29.60 17.08 -22.65
C ILE A 747 30.95 16.44 -22.29
N GLU A 748 31.92 16.44 -23.18
CA GLU A 748 33.23 15.86 -22.94
C GLU A 748 33.94 16.51 -21.74
N GLN A 749 33.86 17.84 -21.63
CA GLN A 749 34.42 18.59 -20.50
C GLN A 749 33.76 18.22 -19.17
N CYS A 750 32.40 18.11 -19.16
CA CYS A 750 31.67 17.71 -17.96
C CYS A 750 32.05 16.29 -17.51
N LEU A 751 32.10 15.33 -18.45
CA LEU A 751 32.48 13.95 -18.15
C LEU A 751 33.93 13.82 -17.70
N ALA A 752 34.90 14.59 -18.30
CA ALA A 752 36.27 14.60 -17.88
C ALA A 752 36.43 15.15 -16.46
N HIS A 753 35.75 16.28 -16.15
CA HIS A 753 35.75 16.88 -14.82
C HIS A 753 35.19 15.95 -13.77
N ALA A 754 34.02 15.30 -14.06
CA ALA A 754 33.41 14.38 -13.15
C ALA A 754 34.25 13.15 -12.82
N ARG A 755 35.00 12.61 -13.80
CA ARG A 755 35.96 11.52 -13.58
C ARG A 755 37.14 11.92 -12.69
N GLU A 756 37.61 13.15 -12.81
CA GLU A 756 38.77 13.65 -12.07
C GLU A 756 38.40 14.12 -10.66
N HIS A 757 37.31 14.84 -10.53
CA HIS A 757 36.96 15.56 -9.31
C HIS A 757 35.75 14.98 -8.55
N HIS A 758 35.03 14.01 -9.11
CA HIS A 758 33.79 13.43 -8.55
C HIS A 758 32.70 14.48 -8.23
N THR A 759 32.68 15.58 -8.96
CA THR A 759 31.71 16.69 -8.85
C THR A 759 31.30 17.16 -10.24
N ASP A 760 30.14 17.83 -10.31
CA ASP A 760 29.74 18.49 -11.55
C ASP A 760 30.64 19.67 -11.89
N HIS A 761 30.85 19.88 -13.19
CA HIS A 761 31.69 20.97 -13.70
C HIS A 761 31.17 22.35 -13.26
N PRO A 762 32.03 23.33 -12.89
CA PRO A 762 31.62 24.68 -12.49
C PRO A 762 30.71 25.38 -13.48
N MET A 763 30.87 25.18 -14.79
CA MET A 763 29.96 25.76 -15.81
C MET A 763 28.49 25.34 -15.64
N VAL A 764 28.25 24.21 -15.02
CA VAL A 764 26.90 23.70 -14.73
C VAL A 764 26.40 24.21 -13.39
N THR A 765 27.22 24.08 -12.33
CA THR A 765 26.84 24.40 -10.96
C THR A 765 26.65 25.89 -10.71
N THR A 766 27.41 26.73 -11.41
CA THR A 766 27.36 28.20 -11.29
C THR A 766 26.46 28.85 -12.34
N TRP A 767 25.87 28.07 -13.24
CA TRP A 767 24.98 28.59 -14.28
C TRP A 767 23.79 29.33 -13.69
N GLN A 768 23.47 30.49 -14.23
CA GLN A 768 22.32 31.34 -13.89
C GLN A 768 21.63 31.79 -15.17
N TRP A 769 20.33 31.78 -15.14
CA TRP A 769 19.50 32.27 -16.24
C TRP A 769 19.81 33.72 -16.55
N GLN A 770 20.26 34.01 -17.76
CA GLN A 770 20.45 35.36 -18.23
C GLN A 770 19.29 35.71 -19.14
N ARG A 771 18.55 36.78 -18.77
CA ARG A 771 17.56 37.32 -19.67
C ARG A 771 18.24 37.66 -20.99
N GLY A 772 17.84 37.03 -22.07
CA GLY A 772 18.20 37.55 -23.41
C GLY A 772 17.76 39.00 -23.51
N GLN A 773 18.76 39.87 -23.71
CA GLN A 773 18.51 41.28 -23.94
C GLN A 773 17.66 41.50 -25.22
#